data_d0a587672bc2a1888600e2620a44996b
#
_entry.id   d0a587672bc2a1888600e2620a44996b
#
_cell.length_a   1.000
_cell.length_b   1.000
_cell.length_c   1.000
_cell.angle_alpha   90.00
_cell.angle_beta   90.00
_cell.angle_gamma   90.00
#
_symmetry.space_group_name_H-M   'P 1'
#
loop_
_entity.id
_entity.type
_entity.pdbx_description
1 polymer ?
#
loop_
_entity_poly.entity_id
_entity_poly.type
_entity_poly.pdbx_seq_one_letter_code
_entity_poly.pdbx_strand_id
1 'polypeptide(L)'
;MIMTGFLVNLLSPVFSSLGVSQADLTSYIEKLIGYVIAILVLLVVMIVVMVVAHKAKKGFRHVIRWQAAIAFIAIVAVLVNVICYGPMYNNVSSVLNAKKVVLAQETTDQSRATIQKVAEEGMVLLKNDGILPLSSDTKKLNVFGWDSTNPLFGGTGSGSSDSSTAIGILQSLKDAGYETNESLTKMYTDYRADRPTIAMAQQDWTLPEPTKEYYTDSLMDEAKEYSDTAVVVIGRSGGEGADLPTDMKSVIDGSYAKKAEEVSVSPDNYGYVKGSYTNNGDYDDFDEGESYLELSNTEEDMLDTVCSQFDNVIVVVNANNAMELDWVDKYEQIGAVIFAPGAGATGFEALGEIINGSVNPSGKTVDTFVKDLTETPYYNNMGLNAYTNVEDLKEQIAANDPAYEGSMGFVNYAEGIYVGYKFYETAAEEGLIKYEDMVQYPFGYGLSYTTFDKQIENFKDNGDTVTFDVTVENTGSVAGKDVVEIYYTAPYTNGGIEKAAANLIAFEKTDSIEPGESQTKSFTINKEDMASYDSEGIKISGGGYILEAGEYTISLRSDSHTVLSEEKFTVDEDIDYSKDGRSSDKTVATNQFEDYARGDFEQLSREDGFANYDKACGVPEEDAYVMSDETRAAVEENVFGIYDGTKYNNDSDEMPAMGADNGLQLADLTGKDYDDADWDKLLDQLSFEDMATLINVGGWQTAEIKSVGKIATSDCDGPAGLNNFITKAYGTAYPSEVLMAQTWNKELANEIGVSMGQEYVDADNYGWYGPAMNIHRTAFAGRNFEYYSEDSLLSGYMAANEMNGAATKGVYPYMKHFALNDQETNRCSFLLTFASEQTIREGYLKAFELATKGFEGKAMAVMSSFNWIGTVPSCANNELLNNVLRGEWGFVGMVETDYDGSYGYMITDHCIRNGNDLMLGFNSAESNKLTDESATAVLAMRQACKNILYTVANSGYYADGNPASGMTNMTKLFVMIDVILAVVLIVVDTIVIVRWRKKKKQAVNE
;
A
#
# COMPACT_ATOMS: atom_id res chain seq x y z
N MET A 1 -27.21 -18.46 -17.04
CA MET A 1 -27.78 -18.04 -15.76
C MET A 1 -28.01 -19.20 -14.75
N ILE A 2 -28.97 -20.13 -14.91
CA ILE A 2 -29.23 -21.16 -13.88
C ILE A 2 -28.02 -22.06 -13.62
N MET A 3 -27.28 -22.44 -14.65
CA MET A 3 -26.09 -23.32 -14.50
C MET A 3 -24.89 -22.55 -13.96
N THR A 4 -24.73 -21.29 -14.34
CA THR A 4 -23.71 -20.39 -13.80
C THR A 4 -23.92 -20.20 -12.31
N GLY A 5 -25.11 -19.76 -11.88
CA GLY A 5 -25.42 -19.59 -10.46
C GLY A 5 -25.29 -20.86 -9.62
N PHE A 6 -25.62 -22.03 -10.18
CA PHE A 6 -25.40 -23.32 -9.49
C PHE A 6 -23.89 -23.62 -9.30
N LEU A 7 -23.07 -23.35 -10.33
CA LEU A 7 -21.63 -23.60 -10.25
C LEU A 7 -20.94 -22.58 -9.32
N VAL A 8 -21.35 -21.31 -9.36
CA VAL A 8 -20.88 -20.29 -8.44
C VAL A 8 -21.14 -20.70 -7.00
N ASN A 9 -22.38 -21.02 -6.64
CA ASN A 9 -22.73 -21.44 -5.29
C ASN A 9 -22.01 -22.73 -4.82
N LEU A 10 -21.71 -23.64 -5.75
CA LEU A 10 -20.99 -24.88 -5.44
C LEU A 10 -19.49 -24.63 -5.17
N LEU A 11 -18.88 -23.70 -5.91
CA LEU A 11 -17.44 -23.49 -5.92
C LEU A 11 -17.01 -22.32 -5.02
N SER A 12 -17.91 -21.38 -4.74
CA SER A 12 -17.63 -20.19 -3.92
C SER A 12 -16.95 -20.52 -2.58
N PRO A 13 -17.36 -21.52 -1.78
CA PRO A 13 -16.69 -21.81 -0.51
C PRO A 13 -15.22 -22.22 -0.65
N VAL A 14 -14.84 -22.81 -1.79
CA VAL A 14 -13.47 -23.24 -2.05
C VAL A 14 -12.63 -22.07 -2.58
N PHE A 15 -13.21 -21.27 -3.46
CA PHE A 15 -12.50 -20.17 -4.11
C PHE A 15 -12.36 -18.95 -3.21
N SER A 16 -13.34 -18.66 -2.35
CA SER A 16 -13.23 -17.61 -1.34
C SER A 16 -12.14 -17.91 -0.30
N SER A 17 -11.92 -19.19 0.03
CA SER A 17 -10.77 -19.55 0.89
C SER A 17 -9.40 -19.36 0.22
N LEU A 18 -9.39 -19.12 -1.10
CA LEU A 18 -8.21 -18.81 -1.91
C LEU A 18 -8.12 -17.31 -2.26
N GLY A 19 -8.99 -16.47 -1.67
CA GLY A 19 -9.01 -15.03 -1.93
C GLY A 19 -9.67 -14.64 -3.26
N VAL A 20 -10.39 -15.55 -3.94
CA VAL A 20 -11.10 -15.25 -5.18
C VAL A 20 -12.51 -14.77 -4.84
N SER A 21 -12.87 -13.58 -5.28
CA SER A 21 -14.20 -13.02 -5.09
C SER A 21 -15.29 -13.83 -5.79
N GLN A 22 -16.52 -13.74 -5.31
CA GLN A 22 -17.67 -14.38 -5.98
C GLN A 22 -17.90 -13.80 -7.37
N ALA A 23 -17.59 -12.53 -7.59
CA ALA A 23 -17.67 -11.85 -8.88
C ALA A 23 -16.65 -12.42 -9.87
N ASP A 24 -15.39 -12.54 -9.47
CA ASP A 24 -14.35 -13.16 -10.29
C ASP A 24 -14.71 -14.60 -10.65
N LEU A 25 -15.17 -15.36 -9.66
CA LEU A 25 -15.62 -16.74 -9.88
C LEU A 25 -16.78 -16.80 -10.89
N THR A 26 -17.72 -15.87 -10.81
CA THR A 26 -18.83 -15.76 -11.77
C THR A 26 -18.31 -15.46 -13.17
N SER A 27 -17.42 -14.49 -13.31
CA SER A 27 -16.77 -14.13 -14.57
C SER A 27 -16.01 -15.32 -15.18
N TYR A 28 -15.22 -16.05 -14.37
CA TYR A 28 -14.52 -17.25 -14.85
C TYR A 28 -15.48 -18.34 -15.32
N ILE A 29 -16.55 -18.58 -14.58
CA ILE A 29 -17.53 -19.59 -14.97
C ILE A 29 -18.23 -19.17 -16.26
N GLU A 30 -18.59 -17.93 -16.45
CA GLU A 30 -19.23 -17.41 -17.68
C GLU A 30 -18.33 -17.57 -18.90
N LYS A 31 -17.05 -17.24 -18.77
CA LYS A 31 -16.04 -17.44 -19.82
C LYS A 31 -15.86 -18.90 -20.20
N LEU A 32 -15.95 -19.81 -19.22
CA LEU A 32 -15.67 -21.23 -19.39
C LEU A 32 -16.88 -22.09 -19.73
N ILE A 33 -18.11 -21.61 -19.45
CA ILE A 33 -19.33 -22.41 -19.55
C ILE A 33 -19.55 -23.00 -20.96
N GLY A 34 -19.23 -22.21 -22.01
CA GLY A 34 -19.32 -22.65 -23.39
C GLY A 34 -18.40 -23.83 -23.71
N TYR A 35 -17.18 -23.79 -23.20
CA TYR A 35 -16.19 -24.87 -23.35
C TYR A 35 -16.56 -26.09 -22.55
N VAL A 36 -17.08 -25.92 -21.32
CA VAL A 36 -17.61 -27.03 -20.48
C VAL A 36 -18.75 -27.71 -21.19
N ILE A 37 -19.70 -26.96 -21.75
CA ILE A 37 -20.81 -27.52 -22.55
C ILE A 37 -20.27 -28.30 -23.77
N ALA A 38 -19.30 -27.75 -24.48
CA ALA A 38 -18.67 -28.39 -25.63
C ALA A 38 -18.03 -29.74 -25.21
N ILE A 39 -17.30 -29.77 -24.10
CA ILE A 39 -16.71 -31.01 -23.57
C ILE A 39 -17.80 -32.04 -23.18
N LEU A 40 -18.87 -31.59 -22.55
CA LEU A 40 -19.99 -32.46 -22.20
C LEU A 40 -20.69 -33.02 -23.44
N VAL A 41 -20.90 -32.20 -24.47
CA VAL A 41 -21.46 -32.65 -25.76
C VAL A 41 -20.55 -33.68 -26.40
N LEU A 42 -19.25 -33.43 -26.45
CA LEU A 42 -18.27 -34.39 -26.96
C LEU A 42 -18.27 -35.71 -26.19
N LEU A 43 -18.41 -35.66 -24.87
CA LEU A 43 -18.52 -36.82 -24.02
C LEU A 43 -19.78 -37.64 -24.37
N VAL A 44 -20.93 -36.98 -24.55
CA VAL A 44 -22.17 -37.64 -24.97
C VAL A 44 -22.00 -38.25 -26.35
N VAL A 45 -21.40 -37.55 -27.30
CA VAL A 45 -21.11 -38.07 -28.65
C VAL A 45 -20.20 -39.29 -28.58
N MET A 46 -19.17 -39.28 -27.79
CA MET A 46 -18.27 -40.42 -27.56
C MET A 46 -19.04 -41.62 -27.02
N ILE A 47 -19.88 -41.41 -25.99
CA ILE A 47 -20.71 -42.47 -25.40
C ILE A 47 -21.68 -43.06 -26.43
N VAL A 48 -22.37 -42.22 -27.21
CA VAL A 48 -23.28 -42.64 -28.28
C VAL A 48 -22.53 -43.48 -29.30
N VAL A 49 -21.36 -43.03 -29.76
CA VAL A 49 -20.50 -43.79 -30.70
C VAL A 49 -20.08 -45.13 -30.10
N MET A 50 -19.70 -45.18 -28.82
CA MET A 50 -19.36 -46.43 -28.13
C MET A 50 -20.55 -47.39 -27.99
N VAL A 51 -21.74 -46.86 -27.79
CA VAL A 51 -22.98 -47.67 -27.72
C VAL A 51 -23.39 -48.15 -29.12
N VAL A 52 -23.42 -47.26 -30.11
CA VAL A 52 -23.77 -47.62 -31.51
C VAL A 52 -22.77 -48.60 -32.09
N ALA A 53 -21.53 -48.57 -31.68
CA ALA A 53 -20.49 -49.53 -32.06
C ALA A 53 -20.87 -50.96 -31.67
N HIS A 54 -21.89 -51.19 -30.81
CA HIS A 54 -22.44 -52.52 -30.54
C HIS A 54 -22.97 -53.16 -31.81
N LYS A 55 -23.48 -52.41 -32.77
CA LYS A 55 -23.99 -52.92 -34.08
C LYS A 55 -22.89 -53.36 -35.05
N ALA A 56 -21.64 -53.00 -34.78
CA ALA A 56 -20.50 -53.35 -35.60
C ALA A 56 -20.05 -54.83 -35.36
N LYS A 57 -19.33 -55.42 -36.36
CA LYS A 57 -18.74 -56.76 -36.20
C LYS A 57 -17.87 -56.86 -34.98
N LYS A 58 -17.95 -57.98 -34.21
CA LYS A 58 -17.32 -58.15 -32.89
C LYS A 58 -15.86 -57.71 -32.79
N GLY A 59 -15.06 -57.98 -33.83
CA GLY A 59 -13.63 -57.58 -33.92
C GLY A 59 -13.40 -56.08 -34.18
N PHE A 60 -14.33 -55.41 -34.87
CA PHE A 60 -14.21 -53.98 -35.23
C PHE A 60 -14.81 -53.05 -34.18
N ARG A 61 -15.74 -53.56 -33.37
CA ARG A 61 -16.36 -52.85 -32.26
C ARG A 61 -15.34 -52.25 -31.26
N HIS A 62 -14.32 -53.02 -30.93
CA HIS A 62 -13.25 -52.58 -30.04
C HIS A 62 -12.46 -51.40 -30.62
N VAL A 63 -12.15 -51.47 -31.91
CA VAL A 63 -11.41 -50.42 -32.61
C VAL A 63 -12.22 -49.11 -32.57
N ILE A 64 -13.49 -49.12 -32.94
CA ILE A 64 -14.35 -47.94 -32.93
C ILE A 64 -14.40 -47.30 -31.55
N ARG A 65 -14.55 -48.11 -30.48
CA ARG A 65 -14.63 -47.61 -29.09
C ARG A 65 -13.34 -46.94 -28.67
N TRP A 66 -12.21 -47.55 -28.97
CA TRP A 66 -10.92 -46.95 -28.64
C TRP A 66 -10.63 -45.68 -29.49
N GLN A 67 -10.99 -45.66 -30.77
CA GLN A 67 -10.86 -44.49 -31.62
C GLN A 67 -11.74 -43.34 -31.13
N ALA A 68 -12.95 -43.61 -30.67
CA ALA A 68 -13.83 -42.61 -30.09
C ALA A 68 -13.26 -42.02 -28.78
N ALA A 69 -12.64 -42.85 -27.94
CA ALA A 69 -11.99 -42.39 -26.72
C ALA A 69 -10.71 -41.55 -27.03
N ILE A 70 -9.89 -42.03 -27.96
CA ILE A 70 -8.66 -41.31 -28.40
C ILE A 70 -9.05 -39.96 -28.99
N ALA A 71 -10.06 -39.92 -29.88
CA ALA A 71 -10.51 -38.65 -30.46
C ALA A 71 -11.06 -37.68 -29.41
N PHE A 72 -11.85 -38.19 -28.47
CA PHE A 72 -12.35 -37.36 -27.36
C PHE A 72 -11.21 -36.74 -26.54
N ILE A 73 -10.23 -37.55 -26.12
CA ILE A 73 -9.10 -37.07 -25.33
C ILE A 73 -8.29 -36.04 -26.12
N ALA A 74 -8.01 -36.29 -27.40
CA ALA A 74 -7.27 -35.36 -28.26
C ALA A 74 -8.02 -34.02 -28.43
N ILE A 75 -9.33 -34.03 -28.66
CA ILE A 75 -10.13 -32.82 -28.80
C ILE A 75 -10.21 -32.06 -27.46
N VAL A 76 -10.39 -32.78 -26.34
CA VAL A 76 -10.37 -32.11 -25.01
C VAL A 76 -9.02 -31.46 -24.73
N ALA A 77 -7.90 -32.09 -25.08
CA ALA A 77 -6.58 -31.48 -24.93
C ALA A 77 -6.45 -30.18 -25.74
N VAL A 78 -6.92 -30.19 -27.00
CA VAL A 78 -6.96 -28.97 -27.81
C VAL A 78 -7.84 -27.89 -27.15
N LEU A 79 -9.01 -28.25 -26.64
CA LEU A 79 -9.90 -27.29 -25.96
C LEU A 79 -9.27 -26.73 -24.70
N VAL A 80 -8.53 -27.55 -23.91
CA VAL A 80 -7.80 -27.07 -22.74
C VAL A 80 -6.72 -26.06 -23.15
N ASN A 81 -5.97 -26.33 -24.22
CA ASN A 81 -5.00 -25.36 -24.76
C ASN A 81 -5.70 -24.06 -25.19
N VAL A 82 -6.83 -24.16 -25.91
CA VAL A 82 -7.60 -22.98 -26.32
C VAL A 82 -8.07 -22.16 -25.12
N ILE A 83 -8.50 -22.80 -24.05
CA ILE A 83 -8.90 -22.14 -22.81
C ILE A 83 -7.69 -21.43 -22.17
N CYS A 84 -6.57 -22.15 -22.01
CA CYS A 84 -5.39 -21.64 -21.30
C CYS A 84 -4.61 -20.58 -22.09
N TYR A 85 -4.58 -20.64 -23.40
CA TYR A 85 -3.96 -19.60 -24.27
C TYR A 85 -4.97 -18.56 -24.78
N GLY A 86 -6.22 -18.62 -24.36
CA GLY A 86 -7.30 -17.71 -24.69
C GLY A 86 -7.88 -17.06 -23.43
N PRO A 87 -9.15 -17.37 -23.09
CA PRO A 87 -9.87 -16.64 -22.05
C PRO A 87 -9.28 -16.73 -20.65
N MET A 88 -8.37 -17.68 -20.40
CA MET A 88 -7.69 -17.85 -19.11
C MET A 88 -6.19 -17.55 -19.19
N TYR A 89 -5.74 -16.88 -20.23
CA TYR A 89 -4.30 -16.68 -20.44
C TYR A 89 -3.64 -15.94 -19.30
N ASN A 90 -4.21 -14.83 -18.87
CA ASN A 90 -3.68 -14.02 -17.78
C ASN A 90 -3.53 -14.82 -16.49
N ASN A 91 -4.59 -15.50 -16.06
CA ASN A 91 -4.59 -16.31 -14.85
C ASN A 91 -3.56 -17.44 -14.92
N VAL A 92 -3.54 -18.17 -16.04
CA VAL A 92 -2.66 -19.34 -16.19
C VAL A 92 -1.20 -18.90 -16.39
N SER A 93 -0.95 -17.82 -17.14
CA SER A 93 0.41 -17.31 -17.38
C SER A 93 1.00 -16.73 -16.10
N SER A 94 0.24 -15.95 -15.32
CA SER A 94 0.70 -15.38 -14.06
C SER A 94 1.18 -16.46 -13.08
N VAL A 95 0.39 -17.55 -12.93
CA VAL A 95 0.75 -18.65 -12.03
C VAL A 95 1.92 -19.50 -12.59
N LEU A 96 1.89 -19.88 -13.87
CA LEU A 96 2.88 -20.81 -14.43
C LEU A 96 4.21 -20.16 -14.80
N ASN A 97 4.19 -18.87 -15.11
CA ASN A 97 5.41 -18.11 -15.41
C ASN A 97 5.99 -17.44 -14.17
N ALA A 98 5.25 -17.38 -13.05
CA ALA A 98 5.77 -16.84 -11.82
C ALA A 98 7.08 -17.52 -11.42
N LYS A 99 8.04 -16.71 -11.05
CA LYS A 99 9.37 -17.18 -10.64
C LYS A 99 9.32 -17.74 -9.23
N LYS A 100 10.17 -18.73 -8.96
CA LYS A 100 10.41 -19.14 -7.59
C LYS A 100 11.31 -18.12 -6.93
N VAL A 101 10.93 -17.65 -5.76
CA VAL A 101 11.84 -16.86 -4.92
C VAL A 101 12.85 -17.80 -4.28
N VAL A 102 14.11 -17.65 -4.65
CA VAL A 102 15.24 -18.38 -4.08
C VAL A 102 16.34 -17.36 -3.84
N LEU A 103 16.40 -16.85 -2.64
CA LEU A 103 17.41 -15.88 -2.25
C LEU A 103 18.76 -16.55 -2.03
N ALA A 104 19.84 -15.88 -2.41
CA ALA A 104 21.18 -16.28 -2.00
C ALA A 104 21.34 -16.07 -0.47
N GLN A 105 22.13 -16.93 0.18
CA GLN A 105 22.34 -16.80 1.62
C GLN A 105 22.98 -15.45 1.99
N GLU A 106 23.91 -14.96 1.17
CA GLU A 106 24.54 -13.65 1.35
C GLU A 106 23.52 -12.51 1.28
N THR A 107 22.56 -12.59 0.35
CA THR A 107 21.47 -11.62 0.23
C THR A 107 20.60 -11.62 1.48
N THR A 108 20.18 -12.81 1.96
CA THR A 108 19.37 -12.93 3.17
C THR A 108 20.10 -12.40 4.40
N ASP A 109 21.40 -12.72 4.53
CA ASP A 109 22.20 -12.26 5.68
C ASP A 109 22.35 -10.73 5.65
N GLN A 110 22.54 -10.13 4.48
CA GLN A 110 22.59 -8.68 4.32
C GLN A 110 21.23 -8.03 4.63
N SER A 111 20.14 -8.57 4.11
CA SER A 111 18.78 -8.08 4.40
C SER A 111 18.52 -8.07 5.91
N ARG A 112 18.82 -9.16 6.60
CA ARG A 112 18.66 -9.27 8.05
C ARG A 112 19.50 -8.25 8.83
N ALA A 113 20.73 -8.00 8.39
CA ALA A 113 21.59 -6.99 9.00
C ALA A 113 21.07 -5.56 8.76
N THR A 114 20.53 -5.27 7.58
CA THR A 114 19.90 -3.96 7.29
C THR A 114 18.65 -3.76 8.15
N ILE A 115 17.79 -4.77 8.26
CA ILE A 115 16.57 -4.74 9.11
C ILE A 115 16.92 -4.44 10.58
N GLN A 116 17.98 -5.09 11.10
CA GLN A 116 18.42 -4.83 12.48
C GLN A 116 18.86 -3.38 12.67
N LYS A 117 19.68 -2.83 11.76
CA LYS A 117 20.09 -1.42 11.81
C LYS A 117 18.88 -0.46 11.80
N VAL A 118 17.87 -0.74 10.95
CA VAL A 118 16.65 0.08 10.90
C VAL A 118 15.96 0.09 12.25
N ALA A 119 15.83 -1.05 12.89
CA ALA A 119 15.19 -1.15 14.19
C ALA A 119 16.02 -0.52 15.33
N GLU A 120 17.35 -0.63 15.28
CA GLU A 120 18.26 0.05 16.22
C GLU A 120 18.10 1.58 16.19
N GLU A 121 17.83 2.14 14.99
CA GLU A 121 17.66 3.58 14.80
C GLU A 121 16.19 4.05 14.79
N GLY A 122 15.24 3.13 14.58
CA GLY A 122 13.85 3.46 14.39
C GLY A 122 12.95 3.21 15.61
N MET A 123 13.29 2.29 16.53
CA MET A 123 12.50 2.17 17.76
C MET A 123 12.60 3.43 18.60
N VAL A 124 11.44 3.96 19.03
CA VAL A 124 11.37 5.25 19.71
C VAL A 124 11.24 5.06 21.22
N LEU A 125 12.15 5.67 21.98
CA LEU A 125 12.03 5.78 23.42
C LEU A 125 11.13 6.98 23.75
N LEU A 126 9.87 6.72 24.12
CA LEU A 126 8.87 7.75 24.41
C LEU A 126 8.94 8.30 25.84
N LYS A 127 9.29 7.44 26.81
CA LYS A 127 9.46 7.80 28.23
C LYS A 127 10.65 7.07 28.82
N ASN A 128 11.43 7.76 29.68
CA ASN A 128 12.48 7.13 30.45
C ASN A 128 12.78 7.95 31.71
N ASP A 129 12.28 7.50 32.85
CA ASP A 129 12.52 8.11 34.16
C ASP A 129 13.83 7.64 34.78
N GLY A 130 14.75 7.12 33.96
CA GLY A 130 16.09 6.63 34.35
C GLY A 130 16.13 5.14 34.64
N ILE A 131 15.10 4.37 34.31
CA ILE A 131 15.10 2.92 34.44
C ILE A 131 15.93 2.25 33.34
N LEU A 132 15.93 2.81 32.14
CA LEU A 132 16.70 2.32 31.02
C LEU A 132 17.99 3.15 30.82
N PRO A 133 19.09 2.53 30.37
CA PRO A 133 19.26 1.08 30.19
C PRO A 133 19.27 0.34 31.55
N LEU A 134 18.78 -0.90 31.53
CA LEU A 134 18.79 -1.73 32.75
C LEU A 134 20.20 -1.98 33.25
N SER A 135 20.34 -2.02 34.55
CA SER A 135 21.62 -2.37 35.20
C SER A 135 22.15 -3.70 34.72
N SER A 136 23.46 -3.80 34.51
CA SER A 136 24.16 -5.06 34.18
C SER A 136 23.92 -6.18 35.19
N ASP A 137 23.49 -5.86 36.43
CA ASP A 137 23.13 -6.82 37.46
C ASP A 137 21.74 -7.42 37.27
N THR A 138 20.84 -6.75 36.53
CA THR A 138 19.53 -7.28 36.19
C THR A 138 19.70 -8.41 35.16
N LYS A 139 19.27 -9.62 35.52
CA LYS A 139 19.40 -10.79 34.62
C LYS A 139 18.06 -11.46 34.31
N LYS A 140 17.02 -11.10 35.05
CA LYS A 140 15.71 -11.74 34.95
C LYS A 140 14.64 -10.69 34.73
N LEU A 141 13.69 -11.01 33.88
CA LEU A 141 12.56 -10.15 33.53
C LEU A 141 11.26 -10.94 33.63
N ASN A 142 10.24 -10.34 34.21
CA ASN A 142 8.87 -10.77 34.04
C ASN A 142 8.30 -10.10 32.80
N VAL A 143 7.80 -10.86 31.82
CA VAL A 143 7.24 -10.31 30.59
C VAL A 143 5.74 -10.59 30.60
N PHE A 144 4.96 -9.53 30.59
CA PHE A 144 3.50 -9.52 30.59
C PHE A 144 2.95 -9.05 29.24
N GLY A 145 1.68 -9.28 29.02
CA GLY A 145 0.97 -8.96 27.77
C GLY A 145 1.03 -10.12 26.79
N TRP A 146 -0.13 -10.49 26.25
CA TRP A 146 -0.24 -11.59 25.30
C TRP A 146 0.64 -11.38 24.07
N ASP A 147 0.75 -10.13 23.59
CA ASP A 147 1.59 -9.76 22.45
C ASP A 147 3.06 -10.09 22.63
N SER A 148 3.54 -10.27 23.86
CA SER A 148 4.91 -10.72 24.13
C SER A 148 5.22 -12.10 23.52
N THR A 149 4.22 -12.96 23.40
CA THR A 149 4.33 -14.31 22.80
C THR A 149 3.96 -14.36 21.33
N ASN A 150 3.23 -13.35 20.84
CA ASN A 150 2.80 -13.22 19.45
C ASN A 150 2.96 -11.78 18.95
N PRO A 151 4.17 -11.24 18.86
CA PRO A 151 4.39 -9.86 18.46
C PRO A 151 3.99 -9.60 17.02
N LEU A 152 3.71 -8.33 16.72
CA LEU A 152 3.44 -7.84 15.39
C LEU A 152 4.76 -7.59 14.65
N PHE A 153 4.98 -8.26 13.52
CA PHE A 153 6.17 -8.10 12.69
C PHE A 153 5.97 -7.16 11.50
N GLY A 154 4.75 -6.87 11.12
CA GLY A 154 4.33 -6.03 10.00
C GLY A 154 2.81 -5.99 9.93
N GLY A 155 2.25 -5.68 8.77
CA GLY A 155 0.80 -5.74 8.51
C GLY A 155 0.40 -6.92 7.66
N THR A 156 -0.85 -6.90 7.18
CA THR A 156 -1.45 -7.96 6.35
C THR A 156 -1.86 -7.43 4.97
N GLY A 157 -2.13 -8.32 4.01
CA GLY A 157 -2.52 -7.94 2.65
C GLY A 157 -1.37 -8.00 1.65
N SER A 158 -1.40 -7.17 0.61
CA SER A 158 -0.35 -7.08 -0.40
C SER A 158 0.98 -6.58 0.16
N GLY A 159 0.94 -5.72 1.20
CA GLY A 159 2.10 -5.28 1.96
C GLY A 159 2.61 -6.28 3.01
N SER A 160 2.04 -7.49 3.09
CA SER A 160 2.48 -8.50 4.06
C SER A 160 3.80 -9.15 3.69
N SER A 161 4.48 -9.71 4.70
CA SER A 161 5.72 -10.46 4.57
C SER A 161 5.66 -11.77 5.35
N ASP A 162 6.60 -12.71 5.07
CA ASP A 162 6.69 -13.98 5.81
C ASP A 162 7.51 -13.83 7.09
N SER A 163 6.84 -13.73 8.22
CA SER A 163 7.44 -13.65 9.55
C SER A 163 7.72 -14.99 10.21
N SER A 164 7.53 -16.12 9.49
CA SER A 164 7.68 -17.47 10.08
C SER A 164 9.07 -17.77 10.65
N THR A 165 10.11 -17.04 10.23
CA THR A 165 11.48 -17.13 10.71
C THR A 165 11.94 -15.91 11.49
N ALA A 166 11.01 -15.04 11.86
CA ALA A 166 11.30 -13.79 12.55
C ALA A 166 11.68 -14.04 14.02
N ILE A 167 12.51 -13.16 14.53
CA ILE A 167 12.93 -13.16 15.95
C ILE A 167 11.90 -12.33 16.73
N GLY A 168 11.22 -12.97 17.68
CA GLY A 168 10.23 -12.30 18.52
C GLY A 168 10.83 -11.68 19.79
N ILE A 169 10.01 -10.94 20.52
CA ILE A 169 10.40 -10.17 21.72
C ILE A 169 11.08 -11.04 22.77
N LEU A 170 10.52 -12.19 23.13
CA LEU A 170 11.11 -13.07 24.14
C LEU A 170 12.48 -13.61 23.74
N GLN A 171 12.70 -13.91 22.45
CA GLN A 171 13.98 -14.34 21.96
C GLN A 171 15.00 -13.19 21.97
N SER A 172 14.59 -11.99 21.55
CA SER A 172 15.43 -10.78 21.62
C SER A 172 15.97 -10.52 23.05
N LEU A 173 15.08 -10.56 24.04
CA LEU A 173 15.49 -10.39 25.46
C LEU A 173 16.50 -11.46 25.89
N LYS A 174 16.31 -12.69 25.42
CA LYS A 174 17.22 -13.81 25.69
C LYS A 174 18.61 -13.60 25.07
N ASP A 175 18.64 -13.15 23.80
CA ASP A 175 19.87 -12.88 23.07
C ASP A 175 20.60 -11.66 23.67
N ALA A 176 19.88 -10.70 24.24
CA ALA A 176 20.39 -9.58 25.02
C ALA A 176 20.93 -9.97 26.42
N GLY A 177 20.80 -11.23 26.82
CA GLY A 177 21.35 -11.79 28.05
C GLY A 177 20.39 -11.86 29.24
N TYR A 178 19.09 -11.73 29.01
CA TYR A 178 18.06 -11.86 30.05
C TYR A 178 17.45 -13.26 30.09
N GLU A 179 17.08 -13.71 31.28
CA GLU A 179 16.17 -14.83 31.47
C GLU A 179 14.74 -14.29 31.64
N THR A 180 13.76 -14.86 30.91
CA THR A 180 12.36 -14.51 31.06
C THR A 180 11.58 -15.52 31.88
N ASN A 181 10.52 -15.09 32.58
CA ASN A 181 9.71 -15.97 33.39
C ASN A 181 8.88 -16.93 32.54
N GLU A 182 9.26 -18.22 32.56
CA GLU A 182 8.61 -19.27 31.79
C GLU A 182 7.15 -19.54 32.21
N SER A 183 6.78 -19.28 33.46
CA SER A 183 5.41 -19.48 33.96
C SER A 183 4.46 -18.47 33.30
N LEU A 184 4.87 -17.22 33.17
CA LEU A 184 4.13 -16.18 32.45
C LEU A 184 4.03 -16.52 30.96
N THR A 185 5.15 -16.80 30.31
CA THR A 185 5.17 -17.20 28.89
C THR A 185 4.24 -18.38 28.64
N LYS A 186 4.25 -19.37 29.52
CA LYS A 186 3.36 -20.54 29.39
C LYS A 186 1.89 -20.15 29.57
N MET A 187 1.55 -19.29 30.51
CA MET A 187 0.19 -18.83 30.71
C MET A 187 -0.38 -18.19 29.45
N TYR A 188 0.33 -17.25 28.83
CA TYR A 188 -0.09 -16.60 27.60
C TYR A 188 -0.20 -17.57 26.41
N THR A 189 0.79 -18.45 26.24
CA THR A 189 0.80 -19.44 25.15
C THR A 189 -0.33 -20.47 25.30
N ASP A 190 -0.62 -20.90 26.53
CA ASP A 190 -1.74 -21.82 26.82
C ASP A 190 -3.10 -21.15 26.66
N TYR A 191 -3.18 -19.81 26.89
CA TYR A 191 -4.40 -19.04 26.73
C TYR A 191 -4.82 -18.97 25.26
N ARG A 192 -3.92 -18.51 24.39
CA ARG A 192 -4.15 -18.48 22.95
C ARG A 192 -2.81 -18.55 22.20
N ALA A 193 -2.70 -19.49 21.26
CA ALA A 193 -1.47 -19.70 20.49
C ALA A 193 -1.37 -18.82 19.25
N ASP A 194 -2.50 -18.53 18.58
CA ASP A 194 -2.52 -17.90 17.27
C ASP A 194 -3.05 -16.46 17.37
N ARG A 195 -2.37 -15.52 16.68
CA ARG A 195 -2.80 -14.13 16.55
C ARG A 195 -4.12 -14.05 15.76
N PRO A 196 -5.09 -13.22 16.21
CA PRO A 196 -6.27 -12.88 15.41
C PRO A 196 -5.89 -12.37 14.03
N THR A 197 -6.62 -12.79 13.00
CA THR A 197 -6.32 -12.41 11.61
C THR A 197 -7.11 -11.16 11.23
N ILE A 198 -6.42 -10.12 10.82
CA ILE A 198 -6.99 -8.93 10.21
C ILE A 198 -6.52 -8.89 8.77
N ALA A 199 -7.43 -9.08 7.81
CA ALA A 199 -7.16 -9.11 6.37
C ALA A 199 -8.45 -8.84 5.59
N MET A 200 -8.36 -8.60 4.29
CA MET A 200 -9.49 -8.31 3.40
C MET A 200 -10.67 -9.30 3.50
N ALA A 201 -10.40 -10.58 3.75
CA ALA A 201 -11.46 -11.62 3.81
C ALA A 201 -11.84 -12.03 5.23
N GLN A 202 -11.17 -11.52 6.24
CA GLN A 202 -11.39 -11.89 7.64
C GLN A 202 -10.88 -10.76 8.55
N GLN A 203 -11.76 -10.25 9.40
CA GLN A 203 -11.45 -9.19 10.35
C GLN A 203 -11.78 -9.69 11.77
N ASP A 204 -10.81 -10.29 12.43
CA ASP A 204 -10.91 -10.66 13.85
C ASP A 204 -10.19 -9.60 14.69
N TRP A 205 -10.98 -8.70 15.26
CA TRP A 205 -10.50 -7.56 16.07
C TRP A 205 -10.23 -7.94 17.53
N THR A 206 -10.25 -9.23 17.86
CA THR A 206 -9.99 -9.71 19.22
C THR A 206 -8.63 -9.23 19.73
N LEU A 207 -8.63 -8.62 20.91
CA LEU A 207 -7.44 -8.39 21.71
C LEU A 207 -7.33 -9.52 22.74
N PRO A 208 -6.42 -10.48 22.57
CA PRO A 208 -6.46 -11.72 23.33
C PRO A 208 -5.73 -11.62 24.69
N GLU A 209 -5.84 -10.49 25.38
CA GLU A 209 -5.30 -10.38 26.73
C GLU A 209 -6.15 -11.22 27.71
N PRO A 210 -5.53 -12.06 28.55
CA PRO A 210 -6.24 -12.85 29.56
C PRO A 210 -6.94 -12.00 30.61
N THR A 211 -8.11 -12.44 31.04
CA THR A 211 -8.84 -11.78 32.13
C THR A 211 -8.08 -11.87 33.44
N LYS A 212 -8.38 -10.99 34.39
CA LYS A 212 -7.74 -10.89 35.72
C LYS A 212 -7.63 -12.21 36.48
N GLU A 213 -8.51 -13.18 36.25
CA GLU A 213 -8.51 -14.49 36.91
C GLU A 213 -7.29 -15.35 36.54
N TYR A 214 -6.62 -15.09 35.43
CA TYR A 214 -5.39 -15.78 35.04
C TYR A 214 -4.19 -15.31 35.84
N TYR A 215 -4.22 -14.08 36.40
CA TYR A 215 -3.17 -13.50 37.22
C TYR A 215 -3.35 -13.91 38.68
N THR A 216 -3.29 -15.21 38.94
CA THR A 216 -3.50 -15.77 40.28
C THR A 216 -2.45 -15.29 41.27
N ASP A 217 -2.81 -15.19 42.56
CA ASP A 217 -1.86 -14.85 43.62
C ASP A 217 -0.57 -15.68 43.55
N SER A 218 -0.72 -16.99 43.27
CA SER A 218 0.45 -17.90 43.16
C SER A 218 1.36 -17.53 41.99
N LEU A 219 0.83 -17.14 40.83
CA LEU A 219 1.59 -16.73 39.66
C LEU A 219 2.29 -15.39 39.93
N MET A 220 1.58 -14.47 40.57
CA MET A 220 2.13 -13.14 40.86
C MET A 220 3.18 -13.17 41.97
N ASP A 221 2.98 -14.02 42.98
CA ASP A 221 4.00 -14.26 44.01
C ASP A 221 5.29 -14.88 43.41
N GLU A 222 5.14 -15.86 42.52
CA GLU A 222 6.26 -16.44 41.76
C GLU A 222 6.97 -15.38 40.91
N ALA A 223 6.24 -14.53 40.22
CA ALA A 223 6.80 -13.47 39.38
C ALA A 223 7.60 -12.46 40.21
N LYS A 224 7.12 -12.09 41.41
CA LYS A 224 7.84 -11.22 42.34
C LYS A 224 9.14 -11.84 42.89
N GLU A 225 9.11 -13.15 43.17
CA GLU A 225 10.30 -13.86 43.62
C GLU A 225 11.31 -14.01 42.46
N TYR A 226 10.84 -13.99 41.22
CA TYR A 226 11.66 -14.16 40.01
C TYR A 226 12.44 -12.88 39.66
N SER A 227 11.79 -11.72 39.61
CA SER A 227 12.40 -10.42 39.28
C SER A 227 11.54 -9.26 39.83
N ASP A 228 12.19 -8.15 40.15
CA ASP A 228 11.55 -6.87 40.53
C ASP A 228 11.22 -5.99 39.30
N THR A 229 11.57 -6.45 38.12
CA THR A 229 11.37 -5.72 36.86
C THR A 229 10.34 -6.43 35.98
N ALA A 230 9.36 -5.68 35.50
CA ALA A 230 8.33 -6.12 34.59
C ALA A 230 8.47 -5.41 33.23
N VAL A 231 8.28 -6.16 32.16
CA VAL A 231 8.10 -5.64 30.79
C VAL A 231 6.67 -5.96 30.39
N VAL A 232 5.91 -4.97 29.96
CA VAL A 232 4.53 -5.14 29.49
C VAL A 232 4.48 -4.84 28.00
N VAL A 233 3.90 -5.74 27.20
CA VAL A 233 3.77 -5.60 25.76
C VAL A 233 2.30 -5.40 25.40
N ILE A 234 2.00 -4.28 24.75
CA ILE A 234 0.67 -3.94 24.20
C ILE A 234 0.79 -3.91 22.67
N GLY A 235 -0.09 -4.60 21.98
CA GLY A 235 -0.02 -4.69 20.50
C GLY A 235 -1.33 -4.35 19.79
N ARG A 236 -1.19 -3.70 18.61
CA ARG A 236 -2.31 -3.36 17.72
C ARG A 236 -1.97 -3.70 16.28
N SER A 237 -2.80 -4.51 15.65
CA SER A 237 -2.62 -4.91 14.25
C SER A 237 -3.41 -4.03 13.30
N GLY A 238 -2.87 -3.76 12.12
CA GLY A 238 -3.55 -3.20 10.98
C GLY A 238 -3.35 -4.06 9.73
N GLY A 239 -4.11 -3.81 8.69
CA GLY A 239 -4.01 -4.57 7.47
C GLY A 239 -4.82 -4.02 6.32
N GLU A 240 -4.49 -4.47 5.12
CA GLU A 240 -5.20 -4.09 3.92
C GLU A 240 -6.66 -4.55 3.96
N GLY A 241 -7.55 -3.63 3.58
CA GLY A 241 -8.98 -3.87 3.47
C GLY A 241 -9.75 -3.69 4.77
N ALA A 242 -9.15 -3.11 5.82
CA ALA A 242 -9.79 -2.96 7.11
C ALA A 242 -9.25 -1.75 7.87
N ASP A 243 -10.02 -0.67 7.94
CA ASP A 243 -9.76 0.40 8.90
C ASP A 243 -10.03 -0.07 10.33
N LEU A 244 -9.27 0.47 11.28
CA LEU A 244 -9.38 0.10 12.68
C LEU A 244 -10.71 0.61 13.25
N PRO A 245 -11.44 -0.19 14.04
CA PRO A 245 -12.72 0.23 14.60
C PRO A 245 -12.61 1.42 15.53
N THR A 246 -13.48 2.40 15.34
CA THR A 246 -13.63 3.58 16.21
C THR A 246 -14.55 3.34 17.40
N ASP A 247 -15.26 2.23 17.43
CA ASP A 247 -16.15 1.78 18.51
C ASP A 247 -16.16 0.26 18.56
N MET A 248 -15.37 -0.31 19.45
CA MET A 248 -15.23 -1.75 19.64
C MET A 248 -16.51 -2.41 20.15
N LYS A 249 -17.31 -1.70 20.95
CA LYS A 249 -18.59 -2.24 21.42
C LYS A 249 -19.53 -2.52 20.26
N SER A 250 -19.53 -1.67 19.24
CA SER A 250 -20.35 -1.86 18.03
C SER A 250 -19.88 -3.06 17.19
N VAL A 251 -18.60 -3.39 17.21
CA VAL A 251 -18.06 -4.62 16.58
C VAL A 251 -18.52 -5.85 17.34
N ILE A 252 -18.43 -5.84 18.66
CA ILE A 252 -18.77 -6.95 19.56
C ILE A 252 -20.26 -7.28 19.48
N ASP A 253 -21.14 -6.29 19.50
CA ASP A 253 -22.59 -6.49 19.46
C ASP A 253 -23.17 -6.69 18.04
N GLY A 254 -22.34 -6.48 17.01
CA GLY A 254 -22.67 -6.65 15.59
C GLY A 254 -23.43 -5.46 14.97
N SER A 255 -23.54 -4.32 15.68
CA SER A 255 -24.18 -3.12 15.13
C SER A 255 -23.33 -2.46 14.05
N TYR A 256 -22.01 -2.52 14.17
CA TYR A 256 -21.08 -2.10 13.12
C TYR A 256 -21.33 -2.86 11.80
N ALA A 257 -21.36 -4.19 11.86
CA ALA A 257 -21.62 -5.03 10.70
C ALA A 257 -22.99 -4.71 10.07
N LYS A 258 -24.01 -4.48 10.91
CA LYS A 258 -25.33 -4.11 10.45
C LYS A 258 -25.37 -2.75 9.75
N LYS A 259 -24.68 -1.74 10.28
CA LYS A 259 -24.57 -0.43 9.63
C LYS A 259 -23.91 -0.54 8.26
N ALA A 260 -22.87 -1.33 8.14
CA ALA A 260 -22.19 -1.55 6.88
C ALA A 260 -23.06 -2.33 5.87
N GLU A 261 -23.85 -3.33 6.31
CA GLU A 261 -24.84 -4.01 5.45
C GLU A 261 -25.91 -3.04 4.90
N GLU A 262 -26.28 -2.02 5.66
CA GLU A 262 -27.27 -1.01 5.23
C GLU A 262 -26.78 -0.13 4.07
N VAL A 263 -25.47 0.08 3.94
CA VAL A 263 -24.88 0.92 2.89
C VAL A 263 -24.34 0.13 1.70
N SER A 264 -24.24 -1.20 1.81
CA SER A 264 -23.73 -2.09 0.74
C SER A 264 -24.85 -2.90 0.10
N VAL A 265 -24.83 -3.07 -1.23
CA VAL A 265 -25.72 -3.97 -1.99
C VAL A 265 -25.19 -5.42 -1.96
N SER A 266 -23.91 -5.61 -1.66
CA SER A 266 -23.27 -6.91 -1.61
C SER A 266 -22.68 -7.18 -0.24
N PRO A 267 -23.43 -7.82 0.68
CA PRO A 267 -22.96 -8.08 2.05
C PRO A 267 -21.84 -9.13 2.12
N ASP A 268 -21.50 -9.79 1.02
CA ASP A 268 -20.42 -10.78 0.95
C ASP A 268 -19.08 -10.19 0.49
N ASN A 269 -19.02 -8.88 0.41
CA ASN A 269 -17.89 -8.20 -0.14
C ASN A 269 -16.70 -8.18 0.81
N TYR A 270 -15.62 -8.83 0.44
CA TYR A 270 -14.29 -8.90 1.07
C TYR A 270 -14.23 -8.90 2.61
N GLY A 271 -15.33 -9.14 3.31
CA GLY A 271 -15.34 -9.20 4.77
C GLY A 271 -15.27 -7.86 5.51
N TYR A 272 -15.28 -6.72 4.82
CA TYR A 272 -15.29 -5.38 5.42
C TYR A 272 -16.35 -5.17 6.50
N VAL A 273 -17.38 -5.97 6.44
CA VAL A 273 -18.61 -5.80 7.18
C VAL A 273 -18.76 -6.82 8.30
N LYS A 274 -17.90 -7.82 8.35
CA LYS A 274 -18.01 -8.93 9.30
C LYS A 274 -16.86 -8.94 10.31
N GLY A 275 -16.60 -7.78 10.92
CA GLY A 275 -15.73 -7.71 12.08
C GLY A 275 -16.20 -8.72 13.13
N SER A 276 -15.30 -9.54 13.64
CA SER A 276 -15.57 -10.49 14.72
C SER A 276 -14.74 -10.16 15.95
N TYR A 277 -15.27 -10.54 17.10
CA TYR A 277 -14.59 -10.45 18.38
C TYR A 277 -14.89 -11.71 19.18
N THR A 278 -13.85 -12.39 19.64
CA THR A 278 -14.01 -13.72 20.24
C THR A 278 -13.25 -13.90 21.56
N ASN A 279 -12.96 -12.82 22.25
CA ASN A 279 -12.24 -12.88 23.53
C ASN A 279 -13.08 -13.54 24.64
N ASN A 280 -13.05 -14.86 24.73
CA ASN A 280 -13.81 -15.69 25.70
C ASN A 280 -15.31 -15.39 25.77
N GLY A 281 -15.88 -14.67 24.79
CA GLY A 281 -17.27 -14.22 24.83
C GLY A 281 -17.56 -13.14 25.88
N ASP A 282 -16.54 -12.45 26.37
CA ASP A 282 -16.70 -11.34 27.28
C ASP A 282 -16.98 -10.05 26.51
N TYR A 283 -18.24 -9.65 26.51
CA TYR A 283 -18.73 -8.45 25.82
C TYR A 283 -18.55 -7.16 26.61
N ASP A 284 -18.00 -7.24 27.81
CA ASP A 284 -17.66 -6.08 28.65
C ASP A 284 -16.19 -5.67 28.55
N ASP A 285 -15.47 -6.17 27.53
CA ASP A 285 -14.05 -5.87 27.31
C ASP A 285 -13.79 -4.45 26.78
N PHE A 286 -14.83 -3.78 26.30
CA PHE A 286 -14.81 -2.36 25.93
C PHE A 286 -16.07 -1.65 26.40
N ASP A 287 -15.95 -0.41 26.82
CA ASP A 287 -17.07 0.47 27.06
C ASP A 287 -17.62 1.05 25.74
N GLU A 288 -18.78 1.74 25.78
CA GLU A 288 -19.41 2.36 24.61
C GLU A 288 -18.56 3.56 24.14
N GLY A 289 -18.17 3.54 22.86
CA GLY A 289 -17.37 4.58 22.23
C GLY A 289 -15.85 4.34 22.30
N GLU A 290 -15.40 3.32 23.02
CA GLU A 290 -13.97 2.98 23.04
C GLU A 290 -13.51 2.34 21.74
N SER A 291 -12.40 2.84 21.23
CA SER A 291 -11.80 2.44 19.95
C SER A 291 -10.84 1.26 20.10
N TYR A 292 -10.45 0.68 18.97
CA TYR A 292 -9.38 -0.35 18.92
C TYR A 292 -8.01 0.21 19.32
N LEU A 293 -7.82 1.53 19.28
CA LEU A 293 -6.55 2.21 19.61
C LEU A 293 -6.47 2.65 21.08
N GLU A 294 -7.46 2.33 21.88
CA GLU A 294 -7.45 2.43 23.34
C GLU A 294 -7.13 1.09 23.99
N LEU A 295 -6.92 1.06 25.30
CA LEU A 295 -6.78 -0.19 26.04
C LEU A 295 -8.12 -0.90 26.17
N SER A 296 -8.12 -2.23 26.09
CA SER A 296 -9.26 -3.02 26.52
C SER A 296 -9.30 -3.12 28.06
N ASN A 297 -10.48 -3.39 28.62
CA ASN A 297 -10.64 -3.60 30.07
C ASN A 297 -9.73 -4.74 30.60
N THR A 298 -9.45 -5.75 29.79
CA THR A 298 -8.51 -6.83 30.17
C THR A 298 -7.06 -6.37 30.18
N GLU A 299 -6.67 -5.46 29.27
CA GLU A 299 -5.33 -4.83 29.28
C GLU A 299 -5.18 -3.86 30.46
N GLU A 300 -6.22 -3.07 30.80
CA GLU A 300 -6.23 -2.22 31.99
C GLU A 300 -6.12 -3.05 33.28
N ASP A 301 -6.89 -4.12 33.41
CA ASP A 301 -6.81 -5.06 34.54
C ASP A 301 -5.40 -5.69 34.67
N MET A 302 -4.74 -6.00 33.55
CA MET A 302 -3.37 -6.47 33.54
C MET A 302 -2.40 -5.40 34.05
N LEU A 303 -2.50 -4.16 33.55
CA LEU A 303 -1.67 -3.04 33.97
C LEU A 303 -1.87 -2.70 35.45
N ASP A 304 -3.13 -2.64 35.94
CA ASP A 304 -3.44 -2.48 37.34
C ASP A 304 -2.80 -3.55 38.21
N THR A 305 -2.87 -4.80 37.76
CA THR A 305 -2.28 -5.94 38.44
C THR A 305 -0.77 -5.81 38.48
N VAL A 306 -0.12 -5.53 37.37
CA VAL A 306 1.34 -5.42 37.26
C VAL A 306 1.84 -4.21 38.07
N CYS A 307 1.29 -3.03 37.83
CA CYS A 307 1.73 -1.80 38.51
C CYS A 307 1.46 -1.80 40.02
N SER A 308 0.48 -2.58 40.49
CA SER A 308 0.30 -2.78 41.95
C SER A 308 1.35 -3.69 42.60
N GLN A 309 2.12 -4.43 41.79
CA GLN A 309 3.03 -5.48 42.27
C GLN A 309 4.51 -5.16 41.97
N PHE A 310 4.81 -4.35 40.96
CA PHE A 310 6.16 -4.02 40.52
C PHE A 310 6.38 -2.51 40.51
N ASP A 311 7.53 -2.06 41.02
CA ASP A 311 7.93 -0.65 41.01
C ASP A 311 8.71 -0.27 39.73
N ASN A 312 9.19 -1.24 38.97
CA ASN A 312 9.98 -1.06 37.75
C ASN A 312 9.25 -1.69 36.58
N VAL A 313 8.47 -0.89 35.88
CA VAL A 313 7.69 -1.32 34.71
C VAL A 313 8.20 -0.65 33.44
N ILE A 314 8.49 -1.44 32.42
CA ILE A 314 8.83 -1.00 31.06
C ILE A 314 7.69 -1.41 30.15
N VAL A 315 7.13 -0.46 29.41
CA VAL A 315 6.08 -0.74 28.42
C VAL A 315 6.70 -0.77 27.02
N VAL A 316 6.32 -1.76 26.24
CA VAL A 316 6.61 -1.88 24.80
C VAL A 316 5.29 -1.79 24.06
N VAL A 317 5.11 -0.75 23.25
CA VAL A 317 3.94 -0.56 22.39
C VAL A 317 4.31 -1.09 21.00
N ASN A 318 3.77 -2.25 20.65
CA ASN A 318 4.00 -2.91 19.37
C ASN A 318 2.82 -2.68 18.43
N ALA A 319 2.75 -1.49 17.86
CA ALA A 319 1.70 -1.04 16.97
C ALA A 319 2.28 -0.27 15.77
N ASN A 320 1.56 -0.26 14.64
CA ASN A 320 1.94 0.54 13.48
C ASN A 320 1.18 1.89 13.40
N ASN A 321 0.12 2.02 14.19
CA ASN A 321 -0.71 3.21 14.25
C ASN A 321 -0.46 3.94 15.58
N ALA A 322 -0.52 5.26 15.57
CA ALA A 322 -0.50 6.04 16.79
C ALA A 322 -1.76 5.75 17.62
N MET A 323 -1.59 5.13 18.78
CA MET A 323 -2.67 4.82 19.71
C MET A 323 -2.68 5.80 20.89
N GLU A 324 -3.77 5.85 21.64
CA GLU A 324 -3.85 6.65 22.84
C GLU A 324 -2.94 6.08 23.94
N LEU A 325 -2.09 6.91 24.47
CA LEU A 325 -1.10 6.55 25.51
C LEU A 325 -1.20 7.39 26.78
N ASP A 326 -2.28 8.14 26.96
CA ASP A 326 -2.50 8.99 28.16
C ASP A 326 -2.50 8.16 29.47
N TRP A 327 -2.89 6.88 29.36
CA TRP A 327 -2.89 5.95 30.49
C TRP A 327 -1.48 5.69 31.07
N VAL A 328 -0.41 5.94 30.31
CA VAL A 328 0.98 5.83 30.82
C VAL A 328 1.18 6.73 32.03
N ASP A 329 0.56 7.89 32.04
CA ASP A 329 0.69 8.87 33.14
C ASP A 329 -0.17 8.53 34.36
N LYS A 330 -1.08 7.57 34.22
CA LYS A 330 -1.90 7.06 35.35
C LYS A 330 -1.10 6.16 36.32
N TYR A 331 0.06 5.59 35.82
CA TYR A 331 0.88 4.63 36.56
C TYR A 331 2.29 5.16 36.82
N GLU A 332 2.57 5.63 38.03
CA GLU A 332 3.92 6.09 38.44
C GLU A 332 5.01 5.00 38.32
N GLN A 333 4.62 3.72 38.26
CA GLN A 333 5.51 2.58 38.13
C GLN A 333 6.06 2.40 36.73
N ILE A 334 5.40 2.96 35.69
CA ILE A 334 5.88 2.91 34.31
C ILE A 334 7.04 3.89 34.15
N GLY A 335 8.26 3.37 34.32
CA GLY A 335 9.48 4.14 34.23
C GLY A 335 10.05 4.29 32.84
N ALA A 336 9.60 3.48 31.86
CA ALA A 336 10.00 3.62 30.45
C ALA A 336 8.91 3.12 29.49
N VAL A 337 8.84 3.75 28.31
CA VAL A 337 7.95 3.35 27.21
C VAL A 337 8.75 3.34 25.91
N ILE A 338 8.69 2.22 25.18
CA ILE A 338 9.32 2.04 23.87
C ILE A 338 8.23 1.78 22.82
N PHE A 339 8.14 2.61 21.81
CA PHE A 339 7.29 2.38 20.65
C PHE A 339 8.07 1.58 19.60
N ALA A 340 7.59 0.38 19.29
CA ALA A 340 8.25 -0.59 18.43
C ALA A 340 7.25 -1.12 17.38
N PRO A 341 7.08 -0.43 16.23
CA PRO A 341 6.26 -0.88 15.12
C PRO A 341 6.69 -2.23 14.57
N GLY A 342 6.01 -2.72 13.53
CA GLY A 342 6.31 -4.00 12.90
C GLY A 342 7.80 -4.12 12.53
N ALA A 343 8.51 -4.99 13.20
CA ALA A 343 9.98 -5.00 13.21
C ALA A 343 10.61 -5.92 12.15
N GLY A 344 9.80 -6.60 11.32
CA GLY A 344 10.30 -7.52 10.32
C GLY A 344 11.05 -8.73 10.91
N ALA A 345 11.94 -9.32 10.12
CA ALA A 345 12.57 -10.61 10.45
C ALA A 345 13.52 -10.58 11.65
N THR A 346 14.28 -9.51 11.83
CA THR A 346 15.33 -9.42 12.88
C THR A 346 15.24 -8.14 13.71
N GLY A 347 14.32 -7.23 13.41
CA GLY A 347 14.30 -5.93 14.07
C GLY A 347 14.07 -5.99 15.57
N PHE A 348 13.35 -6.96 16.11
CA PHE A 348 13.22 -7.09 17.56
C PHE A 348 14.53 -7.40 18.28
N GLU A 349 15.60 -7.82 17.60
CA GLU A 349 16.92 -7.93 18.27
C GLU A 349 17.32 -6.58 18.88
N ALA A 350 17.03 -5.47 18.21
CA ALA A 350 17.27 -4.12 18.70
C ALA A 350 16.56 -3.81 20.02
N LEU A 351 15.37 -4.36 20.26
CA LEU A 351 14.63 -4.11 21.51
C LEU A 351 15.42 -4.57 22.76
N GLY A 352 15.95 -5.79 22.71
CA GLY A 352 16.77 -6.30 23.79
C GLY A 352 18.05 -5.49 23.98
N GLU A 353 18.66 -5.02 22.88
CA GLU A 353 19.87 -4.22 22.87
C GLU A 353 19.63 -2.79 23.38
N ILE A 354 18.48 -2.20 23.12
CA ILE A 354 18.04 -0.95 23.73
C ILE A 354 17.85 -1.14 25.23
N ILE A 355 17.12 -2.17 25.66
CA ILE A 355 16.86 -2.43 27.08
C ILE A 355 18.16 -2.65 27.88
N ASN A 356 19.16 -3.32 27.31
CA ASN A 356 20.43 -3.54 27.98
C ASN A 356 21.46 -2.42 27.78
N GLY A 357 21.18 -1.44 26.92
CA GLY A 357 22.05 -0.29 26.67
C GLY A 357 23.21 -0.54 25.70
N SER A 358 23.26 -1.66 25.01
CA SER A 358 24.24 -1.86 23.93
C SER A 358 23.91 -1.03 22.67
N VAL A 359 22.65 -0.70 22.48
CA VAL A 359 22.16 0.26 21.51
C VAL A 359 21.58 1.47 22.25
N ASN A 360 21.98 2.67 21.85
CA ASN A 360 21.40 3.91 22.31
C ASN A 360 20.29 4.34 21.34
N PRO A 361 19.02 4.38 21.78
CA PRO A 361 17.90 4.74 20.89
C PRO A 361 18.07 6.14 20.31
N SER A 362 17.66 6.30 19.05
CA SER A 362 17.71 7.56 18.33
C SER A 362 16.52 7.77 17.38
N GLY A 363 15.53 6.89 17.47
CA GLY A 363 14.30 6.98 16.71
C GLY A 363 13.44 8.17 17.13
N LYS A 364 12.67 8.70 16.19
CA LYS A 364 11.73 9.80 16.41
C LYS A 364 10.36 9.41 15.88
N THR A 365 9.29 9.89 16.54
CA THR A 365 7.91 9.69 16.10
C THR A 365 7.70 10.26 14.69
N VAL A 366 6.86 9.61 13.93
CA VAL A 366 6.47 10.04 12.58
C VAL A 366 4.99 10.43 12.50
N ASP A 367 4.31 10.29 13.62
CA ASP A 367 2.94 10.70 13.85
C ASP A 367 2.83 11.42 15.19
N THR A 368 1.85 12.31 15.29
CA THR A 368 1.48 12.94 16.56
C THR A 368 0.62 11.99 17.38
N PHE A 369 1.01 11.70 18.62
CA PHE A 369 0.22 10.92 19.54
C PHE A 369 -0.66 11.85 20.36
N VAL A 370 -1.97 11.70 20.23
CA VAL A 370 -2.95 12.47 20.96
C VAL A 370 -3.50 11.67 22.14
N LYS A 371 -4.08 12.38 23.11
CA LYS A 371 -4.64 11.78 24.32
C LYS A 371 -6.06 11.26 24.12
N ASP A 372 -6.79 11.80 23.14
CA ASP A 372 -8.15 11.42 22.77
C ASP A 372 -8.30 11.58 21.27
N LEU A 373 -8.43 10.46 20.55
CA LEU A 373 -8.57 10.42 19.10
C LEU A 373 -9.92 10.97 18.62
N THR A 374 -10.94 11.02 19.49
CA THR A 374 -12.26 11.57 19.14
C THR A 374 -12.23 13.08 18.96
N GLU A 375 -11.23 13.77 19.54
CA GLU A 375 -11.04 15.22 19.43
C GLU A 375 -10.22 15.63 18.19
N THR A 376 -9.82 14.67 17.36
CA THR A 376 -9.03 14.95 16.15
C THR A 376 -9.89 15.55 15.02
N PRO A 377 -9.31 16.41 14.16
CA PRO A 377 -10.10 17.10 13.13
C PRO A 377 -10.68 16.17 12.05
N TYR A 378 -10.13 14.97 11.90
CA TYR A 378 -10.59 13.98 10.91
C TYR A 378 -11.65 13.02 11.45
N TYR A 379 -11.84 12.88 12.77
CA TYR A 379 -12.60 11.79 13.38
C TYR A 379 -14.02 11.61 12.82
N ASN A 380 -14.72 12.71 12.60
CA ASN A 380 -16.08 12.69 12.06
C ASN A 380 -16.16 12.61 10.52
N ASN A 381 -15.02 12.75 9.83
CA ASN A 381 -14.93 12.78 8.37
C ASN A 381 -14.10 11.60 7.85
N MET A 382 -14.39 10.39 8.33
CA MET A 382 -13.77 9.13 7.88
C MET A 382 -14.76 7.98 8.00
N GLY A 383 -14.42 6.80 7.49
CA GLY A 383 -15.15 5.55 7.69
C GLY A 383 -16.39 5.40 6.78
N LEU A 384 -17.51 4.96 7.35
CA LEU A 384 -18.71 4.52 6.62
C LEU A 384 -19.67 5.68 6.29
N ASN A 385 -19.23 6.69 5.55
CA ASN A 385 -20.13 7.70 4.99
C ASN A 385 -20.61 7.25 3.61
N ALA A 386 -21.93 7.20 3.39
CA ALA A 386 -22.52 6.76 2.13
C ALA A 386 -23.74 7.59 1.75
N TYR A 387 -23.89 7.80 0.44
CA TYR A 387 -25.05 8.50 -0.10
C TYR A 387 -26.34 7.68 0.02
N THR A 388 -27.42 8.34 0.39
CA THR A 388 -28.71 7.71 0.67
C THR A 388 -29.70 7.74 -0.50
N ASN A 389 -29.48 8.58 -1.52
CA ASN A 389 -30.39 8.81 -2.65
C ASN A 389 -29.90 8.20 -3.99
N VAL A 390 -29.05 7.16 -3.94
CA VAL A 390 -28.35 6.62 -5.13
C VAL A 390 -28.70 5.16 -5.43
N GLU A 391 -29.75 4.62 -4.85
CA GLU A 391 -30.11 3.20 -4.96
C GLU A 391 -30.36 2.76 -6.42
N ASP A 392 -31.04 3.59 -7.21
CA ASP A 392 -31.30 3.33 -8.63
C ASP A 392 -30.02 3.33 -9.48
N LEU A 393 -29.03 4.17 -9.14
CA LEU A 393 -27.71 4.17 -9.77
C LEU A 393 -26.91 2.92 -9.39
N LYS A 394 -26.93 2.55 -8.12
CA LYS A 394 -26.30 1.32 -7.61
C LYS A 394 -26.86 0.07 -8.33
N GLU A 395 -28.20 -0.02 -8.44
CA GLU A 395 -28.86 -1.10 -9.19
C GLU A 395 -28.44 -1.14 -10.67
N GLN A 396 -28.31 0.02 -11.30
CA GLN A 396 -27.87 0.13 -12.70
C GLN A 396 -26.43 -0.34 -12.87
N ILE A 397 -25.51 0.07 -11.99
CA ILE A 397 -24.12 -0.36 -12.01
C ILE A 397 -24.03 -1.87 -11.82
N ALA A 398 -24.67 -2.41 -10.78
CA ALA A 398 -24.70 -3.83 -10.49
C ALA A 398 -25.28 -4.70 -11.64
N ALA A 399 -26.21 -4.14 -12.42
CA ALA A 399 -26.76 -4.81 -13.60
C ALA A 399 -25.75 -4.92 -14.76
N ASN A 400 -24.81 -3.97 -14.87
CA ASN A 400 -23.79 -3.94 -15.92
C ASN A 400 -22.49 -4.58 -15.48
N ASP A 401 -22.13 -4.47 -14.19
CA ASP A 401 -20.88 -4.98 -13.63
C ASP A 401 -21.13 -5.83 -12.39
N PRO A 402 -20.96 -7.17 -12.51
CA PRO A 402 -21.12 -8.06 -11.37
C PRO A 402 -20.04 -7.93 -10.29
N ALA A 403 -18.94 -7.24 -10.59
CA ALA A 403 -17.87 -6.99 -9.64
C ALA A 403 -18.14 -5.75 -8.77
N TYR A 404 -19.14 -4.95 -9.13
CA TYR A 404 -19.51 -3.79 -8.32
C TYR A 404 -19.99 -4.19 -6.93
N GLU A 405 -19.41 -3.58 -5.93
CA GLU A 405 -19.60 -3.94 -4.53
C GLU A 405 -20.83 -3.30 -3.88
N GLY A 406 -21.48 -2.39 -4.56
CA GLY A 406 -22.76 -1.84 -4.14
C GLY A 406 -22.67 -0.69 -3.13
N SER A 407 -21.49 -0.26 -2.71
CA SER A 407 -21.35 0.97 -1.93
C SER A 407 -21.18 2.20 -2.84
N MET A 408 -21.53 3.35 -2.34
CA MET A 408 -21.28 4.65 -2.95
C MET A 408 -21.05 5.63 -1.82
N GLY A 409 -19.79 5.73 -1.41
CA GLY A 409 -19.36 6.47 -0.25
C GLY A 409 -18.73 7.81 -0.60
N PHE A 410 -18.53 8.62 0.43
CA PHE A 410 -17.75 9.85 0.33
C PHE A 410 -16.90 10.05 1.57
N VAL A 411 -15.84 10.82 1.41
CA VAL A 411 -15.04 11.35 2.50
C VAL A 411 -14.64 12.78 2.18
N ASN A 412 -14.84 13.67 3.15
CA ASN A 412 -14.44 15.07 3.05
C ASN A 412 -13.15 15.26 3.84
N TYR A 413 -12.10 15.73 3.20
CA TYR A 413 -10.87 16.13 3.88
C TYR A 413 -11.05 17.54 4.45
N ALA A 414 -11.96 17.60 5.42
CA ALA A 414 -12.44 18.86 5.98
C ALA A 414 -11.36 19.63 6.75
N GLU A 415 -10.39 18.94 7.29
CA GLU A 415 -9.22 19.52 7.95
C GLU A 415 -8.27 20.27 7.00
N GLY A 416 -8.41 20.08 5.70
CA GLY A 416 -7.62 20.79 4.70
C GLY A 416 -6.11 20.45 4.79
N ILE A 417 -5.28 21.48 4.82
CA ILE A 417 -3.82 21.33 4.97
C ILE A 417 -3.38 20.99 6.41
N TYR A 418 -4.31 21.01 7.36
CA TYR A 418 -4.06 20.85 8.78
C TYR A 418 -4.11 19.37 9.20
N VAL A 419 -3.20 18.57 8.64
CA VAL A 419 -3.04 17.15 8.97
C VAL A 419 -1.93 16.98 9.99
N GLY A 420 -2.14 16.12 11.00
CA GLY A 420 -1.15 15.79 12.01
C GLY A 420 -0.66 17.02 12.80
N TYR A 421 0.64 17.10 13.05
CA TYR A 421 1.23 18.19 13.85
C TYR A 421 0.88 19.59 13.30
N LYS A 422 0.65 19.72 11.98
CA LYS A 422 0.28 21.01 11.39
C LYS A 422 -1.01 21.57 11.99
N PHE A 423 -1.96 20.69 12.32
CA PHE A 423 -3.16 21.08 13.04
C PHE A 423 -2.84 21.51 14.47
N TYR A 424 -2.19 20.65 15.22
CA TYR A 424 -2.01 20.88 16.67
C TYR A 424 -1.16 22.11 16.96
N GLU A 425 -0.08 22.33 16.20
CA GLU A 425 0.76 23.51 16.32
C GLU A 425 0.00 24.80 15.96
N THR A 426 -0.80 24.76 14.89
CA THR A 426 -1.56 25.93 14.46
C THR A 426 -2.72 26.22 15.38
N ALA A 427 -3.44 25.20 15.84
CA ALA A 427 -4.57 25.32 16.75
C ALA A 427 -4.15 25.84 18.14
N ALA A 428 -2.96 25.44 18.59
CA ALA A 428 -2.37 25.97 19.81
C ALA A 428 -1.94 27.43 19.67
N GLU A 429 -1.30 27.80 18.54
CA GLU A 429 -0.92 29.18 18.25
C GLU A 429 -2.14 30.12 18.19
N GLU A 430 -3.24 29.68 17.56
CA GLU A 430 -4.49 30.40 17.46
C GLU A 430 -5.31 30.37 18.76
N GLY A 431 -4.95 29.53 19.71
CA GLY A 431 -5.63 29.40 21.01
C GLY A 431 -6.94 28.62 20.98
N LEU A 432 -7.15 27.82 19.94
CA LEU A 432 -8.28 26.88 19.86
C LEU A 432 -8.11 25.76 20.90
N ILE A 433 -6.90 25.25 21.04
CA ILE A 433 -6.54 24.19 21.97
C ILE A 433 -5.41 24.63 22.91
N LYS A 434 -5.22 23.89 24.00
CA LYS A 434 -3.96 23.87 24.74
C LYS A 434 -3.20 22.62 24.32
N TYR A 435 -2.00 22.82 23.83
CA TYR A 435 -1.20 21.75 23.25
C TYR A 435 -1.01 20.58 24.21
N GLU A 436 -0.62 20.88 25.45
CA GLU A 436 -0.37 19.90 26.49
C GLU A 436 -1.61 19.13 26.99
N ASP A 437 -2.83 19.66 26.75
CA ASP A 437 -4.07 18.98 27.09
C ASP A 437 -4.43 17.95 25.98
N MET A 438 -3.99 18.12 24.74
CA MET A 438 -4.37 17.33 23.59
C MET A 438 -3.27 16.37 23.11
N VAL A 439 -2.01 16.81 23.06
CA VAL A 439 -0.89 16.03 22.55
C VAL A 439 -0.13 15.34 23.68
N GLN A 440 0.08 14.04 23.52
CA GLN A 440 0.88 13.22 24.44
C GLN A 440 2.36 13.21 24.02
N TYR A 441 2.62 12.90 22.73
CA TYR A 441 3.96 12.94 22.17
C TYR A 441 3.91 13.64 20.80
N PRO A 442 4.71 14.72 20.62
CA PRO A 442 4.80 15.43 19.34
C PRO A 442 5.31 14.57 18.20
N PHE A 443 5.04 14.97 16.97
CA PHE A 443 5.76 14.52 15.79
C PHE A 443 7.26 14.90 15.91
N GLY A 444 8.17 13.99 15.55
CA GLY A 444 9.62 14.19 15.71
C GLY A 444 10.17 13.94 17.11
N TYR A 445 9.31 13.54 18.06
CA TYR A 445 9.73 13.27 19.43
C TYR A 445 10.43 11.94 19.60
N GLY A 446 11.43 11.87 20.46
CA GLY A 446 12.09 10.64 20.89
C GLY A 446 13.29 10.92 21.78
N LEU A 447 13.46 10.10 22.79
CA LEU A 447 14.53 10.19 23.81
C LEU A 447 15.76 9.38 23.41
N SER A 448 16.87 9.70 24.04
CA SER A 448 18.16 9.00 23.93
C SER A 448 18.76 8.78 25.33
N TYR A 449 19.71 7.86 25.45
CA TYR A 449 20.50 7.67 26.69
C TYR A 449 21.58 8.75 26.87
N THR A 450 21.68 9.68 25.89
CA THR A 450 22.57 10.84 25.96
C THR A 450 21.79 12.13 25.68
N THR A 451 22.44 13.27 25.80
CA THR A 451 21.84 14.58 25.52
C THR A 451 22.63 15.29 24.45
N PHE A 452 21.93 16.07 23.64
CA PHE A 452 22.54 16.86 22.57
C PHE A 452 22.20 18.33 22.72
N ASP A 453 23.18 19.20 22.40
CA ASP A 453 22.93 20.62 22.17
C ASP A 453 23.03 20.90 20.68
N LYS A 454 22.08 21.67 20.14
CA LYS A 454 21.97 21.95 18.71
C LYS A 454 21.86 23.47 18.49
N GLN A 455 22.62 24.00 17.54
CA GLN A 455 22.63 25.43 17.25
C GLN A 455 22.70 25.69 15.76
N ILE A 456 21.90 26.68 15.28
CA ILE A 456 22.05 27.24 13.94
C ILE A 456 23.23 28.17 13.92
N GLU A 457 24.10 28.01 12.93
CA GLU A 457 25.26 28.84 12.68
C GLU A 457 25.30 29.28 11.22
N ASN A 458 26.05 30.39 10.94
CA ASN A 458 26.33 30.85 9.59
C ASN A 458 25.09 31.13 8.74
N PHE A 459 23.94 31.45 9.36
CA PHE A 459 22.70 31.72 8.62
C PHE A 459 22.89 32.88 7.62
N LYS A 460 22.43 32.62 6.38
CA LYS A 460 22.60 33.61 5.30
C LYS A 460 21.45 33.49 4.30
N ASP A 461 20.82 34.63 4.03
CA ASP A 461 19.92 34.83 2.91
C ASP A 461 20.73 35.11 1.63
N ASN A 462 20.59 34.27 0.60
CA ASN A 462 21.28 34.38 -0.69
C ASN A 462 20.36 34.85 -1.84
N GLY A 463 19.19 35.35 -1.53
CA GLY A 463 18.16 35.71 -2.50
C GLY A 463 17.17 34.56 -2.71
N ASP A 464 17.46 33.61 -3.60
CA ASP A 464 16.56 32.49 -3.89
C ASP A 464 16.69 31.34 -2.89
N THR A 465 17.77 31.32 -2.09
CA THR A 465 18.00 30.26 -1.09
C THR A 465 18.38 30.86 0.26
N VAL A 466 18.13 30.12 1.33
CA VAL A 466 18.75 30.34 2.63
C VAL A 466 19.73 29.19 2.90
N THR A 467 20.90 29.52 3.46
CA THR A 467 21.93 28.57 3.82
C THR A 467 22.33 28.74 5.26
N PHE A 468 22.57 27.64 5.96
CA PHE A 468 23.05 27.64 7.34
C PHE A 468 23.67 26.28 7.68
N ASP A 469 24.41 26.28 8.77
CA ASP A 469 24.95 25.08 9.38
C ASP A 469 24.21 24.81 10.69
N VAL A 470 24.07 23.51 11.06
CA VAL A 470 23.63 23.12 12.40
C VAL A 470 24.73 22.27 13.01
N THR A 471 25.27 22.72 14.12
CA THR A 471 26.24 22.00 14.90
C THR A 471 25.50 21.24 16.02
N VAL A 472 25.69 19.92 16.09
CA VAL A 472 25.13 19.03 17.10
C VAL A 472 26.28 18.55 17.99
N GLU A 473 26.27 18.88 19.29
CA GLU A 473 27.22 18.44 20.28
C GLU A 473 26.60 17.41 21.21
N ASN A 474 27.26 16.27 21.40
CA ASN A 474 26.87 15.31 22.42
C ASN A 474 27.35 15.79 23.81
N THR A 475 26.42 16.31 24.59
CA THR A 475 26.66 16.87 25.93
C THR A 475 26.49 15.85 27.06
N GLY A 476 26.08 14.62 26.71
CA GLY A 476 25.87 13.55 27.68
C GLY A 476 27.10 12.66 27.88
N SER A 477 26.86 11.41 28.25
CA SER A 477 27.91 10.49 28.66
C SER A 477 28.03 9.21 27.83
N VAL A 478 27.16 9.04 26.81
CA VAL A 478 27.09 7.87 25.95
C VAL A 478 27.14 8.35 24.50
N ALA A 479 27.83 7.62 23.63
CA ALA A 479 27.80 7.91 22.18
C ALA A 479 26.40 7.72 21.64
N GLY A 480 25.97 8.56 20.73
CA GLY A 480 24.61 8.50 20.16
C GLY A 480 24.43 9.28 18.88
N LYS A 481 23.30 9.03 18.24
CA LYS A 481 22.83 9.76 17.05
C LYS A 481 21.68 10.67 17.42
N ASP A 482 21.50 11.76 16.67
CA ASP A 482 20.33 12.62 16.80
C ASP A 482 19.82 13.07 15.42
N VAL A 483 18.61 13.62 15.40
CA VAL A 483 18.01 14.22 14.20
C VAL A 483 18.07 15.73 14.28
N VAL A 484 18.49 16.35 13.19
CA VAL A 484 18.34 17.79 12.98
C VAL A 484 17.04 18.01 12.22
N GLU A 485 16.08 18.65 12.86
CA GLU A 485 14.76 18.93 12.32
C GLU A 485 14.61 20.42 12.06
N ILE A 486 14.36 20.79 10.82
CA ILE A 486 14.23 22.18 10.38
C ILE A 486 12.80 22.42 9.92
N TYR A 487 12.15 23.37 10.58
CA TYR A 487 10.80 23.80 10.26
C TYR A 487 10.80 25.25 9.76
N TYR A 488 9.73 25.63 9.07
CA TYR A 488 9.49 27.03 8.73
C TYR A 488 8.09 27.45 9.13
N THR A 489 7.98 28.76 9.40
CA THR A 489 6.71 29.46 9.56
C THR A 489 6.63 30.55 8.50
N ALA A 490 5.61 30.50 7.66
CA ALA A 490 5.33 31.52 6.64
C ALA A 490 4.46 32.65 7.22
N PRO A 491 4.51 33.86 6.65
CA PRO A 491 3.61 34.94 7.06
C PRO A 491 2.16 34.56 6.73
N TYR A 492 1.28 34.65 7.71
CA TYR A 492 -0.16 34.41 7.54
C TYR A 492 -0.93 35.72 7.64
N THR A 493 -1.90 35.90 6.77
CA THR A 493 -2.86 37.01 6.82
C THR A 493 -4.26 36.42 7.05
N ASN A 494 -4.95 36.88 8.07
CA ASN A 494 -6.29 36.39 8.39
C ASN A 494 -7.23 36.48 7.16
N GLY A 495 -7.87 35.37 6.78
CA GLY A 495 -8.67 35.24 5.58
C GLY A 495 -7.88 35.24 4.26
N GLY A 496 -6.55 35.06 4.33
CA GLY A 496 -5.67 34.82 3.18
C GLY A 496 -5.53 33.35 2.82
N ILE A 497 -4.46 33.03 2.06
CA ILE A 497 -4.11 31.65 1.73
C ILE A 497 -3.81 30.90 3.02
N GLU A 498 -4.40 29.69 3.20
CA GLU A 498 -4.20 28.88 4.40
C GLU A 498 -2.74 28.47 4.59
N LYS A 499 -2.26 28.54 5.83
CA LYS A 499 -0.87 28.20 6.20
C LYS A 499 -0.80 27.65 7.61
N ALA A 500 -0.13 26.52 7.76
CA ALA A 500 0.18 25.99 9.08
C ALA A 500 1.29 26.80 9.78
N ALA A 501 1.22 26.83 11.12
CA ALA A 501 2.20 27.54 11.95
C ALA A 501 3.58 26.89 11.93
N ALA A 502 3.62 25.56 11.74
CA ALA A 502 4.85 24.79 11.65
C ALA A 502 4.80 23.86 10.42
N ASN A 503 5.86 23.88 9.62
CA ASN A 503 6.00 23.01 8.44
C ASN A 503 7.42 22.47 8.41
N LEU A 504 7.60 21.15 8.40
CA LEU A 504 8.91 20.53 8.19
C LEU A 504 9.42 20.92 6.79
N ILE A 505 10.69 21.34 6.68
CA ILE A 505 11.30 21.73 5.40
C ILE A 505 12.57 20.95 5.08
N ALA A 506 13.30 20.51 6.12
CA ALA A 506 14.47 19.67 5.94
C ALA A 506 14.77 18.88 7.22
N PHE A 507 15.43 17.77 7.05
CA PHE A 507 15.94 16.96 8.17
C PHE A 507 17.24 16.24 7.79
N GLU A 508 18.08 15.95 8.78
CA GLU A 508 19.30 15.15 8.62
C GLU A 508 19.57 14.33 9.89
N LYS A 509 19.91 13.06 9.73
CA LYS A 509 20.42 12.21 10.83
C LYS A 509 21.92 12.43 11.00
N THR A 510 22.39 12.48 12.24
CA THR A 510 23.83 12.48 12.53
C THR A 510 24.44 11.07 12.46
N ASP A 511 25.74 11.01 12.27
CA ASP A 511 26.49 9.82 12.67
C ASP A 511 26.51 9.69 14.20
N SER A 512 27.03 8.58 14.71
CA SER A 512 27.23 8.44 16.15
C SER A 512 28.28 9.44 16.64
N ILE A 513 27.89 10.33 17.56
CA ILE A 513 28.73 11.37 18.13
C ILE A 513 29.19 10.93 19.52
N GLU A 514 30.50 10.89 19.74
CA GLU A 514 31.08 10.55 21.05
C GLU A 514 30.83 11.68 22.08
N PRO A 515 30.78 11.37 23.38
CA PRO A 515 30.63 12.37 24.43
C PRO A 515 31.62 13.53 24.33
N GLY A 516 31.13 14.77 24.26
CA GLY A 516 31.92 15.99 24.10
C GLY A 516 32.40 16.27 22.68
N GLU A 517 32.08 15.42 21.72
CA GLU A 517 32.36 15.68 20.29
C GLU A 517 31.13 16.30 19.60
N SER A 518 31.35 16.87 18.43
CA SER A 518 30.31 17.54 17.64
C SER A 518 30.34 17.12 16.18
N GLN A 519 29.17 17.18 15.53
CA GLN A 519 29.03 17.05 14.08
C GLN A 519 28.25 18.24 13.52
N THR A 520 28.65 18.74 12.35
CA THR A 520 27.96 19.83 11.67
C THR A 520 27.25 19.29 10.43
N LYS A 521 25.98 19.62 10.27
CA LYS A 521 25.17 19.40 9.07
C LYS A 521 24.92 20.75 8.39
N SER A 522 25.10 20.81 7.06
CA SER A 522 24.91 22.04 6.28
C SER A 522 23.61 21.95 5.49
N PHE A 523 22.83 23.03 5.52
CA PHE A 523 21.52 23.10 4.84
C PHE A 523 21.54 24.18 3.75
N THR A 524 20.88 23.89 2.64
CA THR A 524 20.52 24.82 1.59
C THR A 524 19.04 24.61 1.28
N ILE A 525 18.23 25.60 1.58
CA ILE A 525 16.78 25.53 1.39
C ILE A 525 16.41 26.53 0.29
N ASN A 526 15.75 26.04 -0.76
CA ASN A 526 15.18 26.92 -1.78
C ASN A 526 13.95 27.62 -1.21
N LYS A 527 13.83 28.92 -1.37
CA LYS A 527 12.67 29.65 -0.86
C LYS A 527 11.37 29.23 -1.54
N GLU A 528 11.44 28.79 -2.80
CA GLU A 528 10.27 28.28 -3.54
C GLU A 528 9.63 27.03 -2.92
N ASP A 529 10.39 26.25 -2.10
CA ASP A 529 9.87 25.09 -1.39
C ASP A 529 8.96 25.48 -0.21
N MET A 530 8.96 26.77 0.18
CA MET A 530 8.06 27.36 1.18
C MET A 530 6.87 28.10 0.55
N ALA A 531 6.70 28.03 -0.77
CA ALA A 531 5.54 28.61 -1.46
C ALA A 531 4.26 27.86 -1.11
N SER A 532 3.18 28.61 -0.87
CA SER A 532 1.84 28.06 -0.68
C SER A 532 1.10 28.02 -2.01
N TYR A 533 0.14 27.12 -2.11
CA TYR A 533 -0.71 27.01 -3.31
C TYR A 533 -2.00 27.81 -3.14
N ASP A 534 -2.19 28.84 -3.96
CA ASP A 534 -3.41 29.66 -3.99
C ASP A 534 -4.48 29.01 -4.87
N SER A 535 -5.29 28.12 -4.32
CA SER A 535 -6.38 27.46 -5.07
C SER A 535 -7.62 28.33 -5.26
N GLU A 536 -7.90 29.21 -4.30
CA GLU A 536 -9.08 30.05 -4.29
C GLU A 536 -8.92 31.31 -5.19
N GLY A 537 -7.73 31.55 -5.71
CA GLY A 537 -7.46 32.70 -6.55
C GLY A 537 -7.41 34.02 -5.78
N ILE A 538 -7.01 34.00 -4.52
CA ILE A 538 -6.89 35.17 -3.65
C ILE A 538 -5.86 36.14 -4.23
N LYS A 539 -4.76 35.63 -4.73
CA LYS A 539 -3.67 36.35 -5.36
C LYS A 539 -3.43 35.99 -6.83
N ILE A 540 -3.66 34.71 -7.17
CA ILE A 540 -3.40 34.14 -8.49
C ILE A 540 -4.67 33.58 -9.10
N SER A 541 -5.25 34.32 -10.05
CA SER A 541 -6.44 33.85 -10.74
C SER A 541 -6.16 32.55 -11.52
N GLY A 542 -6.91 31.46 -11.21
CA GLY A 542 -6.75 30.15 -11.82
C GLY A 542 -5.79 29.23 -11.10
N GLY A 543 -5.33 29.64 -9.90
CA GLY A 543 -4.48 28.86 -9.03
C GLY A 543 -3.00 28.91 -9.39
N GLY A 544 -2.16 28.65 -8.41
CA GLY A 544 -0.71 28.59 -8.58
C GLY A 544 0.07 28.71 -7.27
N TYR A 545 1.35 28.37 -7.33
CA TYR A 545 2.23 28.55 -6.18
C TYR A 545 2.67 30.02 -6.05
N ILE A 546 2.70 30.50 -4.82
CA ILE A 546 3.14 31.85 -4.46
C ILE A 546 3.96 31.82 -3.18
N LEU A 547 5.08 32.55 -3.20
CA LEU A 547 5.82 32.88 -1.99
C LEU A 547 5.45 34.32 -1.62
N GLU A 548 4.61 34.49 -0.59
CA GLU A 548 4.07 35.79 -0.22
C GLU A 548 5.12 36.65 0.47
N ALA A 549 5.01 37.97 0.25
CA ALA A 549 5.85 38.94 0.94
C ALA A 549 5.61 38.90 2.45
N GLY A 550 6.68 38.97 3.21
CA GLY A 550 6.64 39.00 4.68
C GLY A 550 7.86 38.40 5.33
N GLU A 551 7.80 38.27 6.65
CA GLU A 551 8.85 37.63 7.44
C GLU A 551 8.62 36.14 7.53
N TYR A 552 9.63 35.38 7.13
CA TYR A 552 9.68 33.92 7.28
C TYR A 552 10.61 33.58 8.43
N THR A 553 10.24 32.59 9.21
CA THR A 553 11.07 32.06 10.29
C THR A 553 11.53 30.64 9.93
N ILE A 554 12.82 30.37 10.01
CA ILE A 554 13.41 29.03 10.01
C ILE A 554 13.69 28.67 11.45
N SER A 555 13.11 27.56 11.94
CA SER A 555 13.29 27.08 13.30
C SER A 555 13.98 25.72 13.31
N LEU A 556 15.01 25.60 14.13
CA LEU A 556 15.59 24.33 14.56
C LEU A 556 14.81 23.86 15.77
N ARG A 557 14.28 22.64 15.67
CA ARG A 557 13.45 22.07 16.74
C ARG A 557 13.98 20.71 17.18
N SER A 558 13.58 20.24 18.36
CA SER A 558 13.84 18.88 18.82
C SER A 558 12.71 17.91 18.45
N ASP A 559 11.53 18.46 18.19
CA ASP A 559 10.28 17.85 17.76
C ASP A 559 9.40 18.98 17.20
N SER A 560 8.21 18.68 16.61
CA SER A 560 7.36 19.72 15.99
C SER A 560 7.00 20.88 16.91
N HIS A 561 7.01 20.69 18.23
CA HIS A 561 6.59 21.68 19.21
C HIS A 561 7.74 22.44 19.85
N THR A 562 8.83 21.76 20.17
CA THR A 562 9.91 22.31 21.00
C THR A 562 10.95 23.06 20.14
N VAL A 563 10.89 24.39 20.16
CA VAL A 563 11.82 25.25 19.43
C VAL A 563 13.14 25.42 20.21
N LEU A 564 14.27 25.16 19.57
CA LEU A 564 15.62 25.33 20.12
C LEU A 564 16.22 26.67 19.72
N SER A 565 16.12 27.03 18.44
CA SER A 565 16.59 28.33 17.92
C SER A 565 15.85 28.73 16.65
N GLU A 566 15.85 30.01 16.34
CA GLU A 566 15.17 30.59 15.18
C GLU A 566 16.04 31.58 14.46
N GLU A 567 15.93 31.59 13.14
CA GLU A 567 16.50 32.61 12.26
C GLU A 567 15.44 33.14 11.31
N LYS A 568 15.53 34.40 10.95
CA LYS A 568 14.49 35.06 10.15
C LYS A 568 15.09 35.69 8.87
N PHE A 569 14.26 35.68 7.83
CA PHE A 569 14.52 36.42 6.61
C PHE A 569 13.24 37.05 6.09
N THR A 570 13.37 38.00 5.19
CA THR A 570 12.23 38.73 4.62
C THR A 570 12.13 38.49 3.12
N VAL A 571 10.95 38.24 2.64
CA VAL A 571 10.56 38.28 1.23
C VAL A 571 9.97 39.67 0.99
N ASP A 572 10.60 40.49 0.18
CA ASP A 572 10.23 41.91 0.02
C ASP A 572 8.93 42.11 -0.78
N GLU A 573 8.65 41.25 -1.74
CA GLU A 573 7.46 41.26 -2.61
C GLU A 573 7.00 39.83 -2.94
N ASP A 574 5.72 39.68 -3.26
CA ASP A 574 5.16 38.40 -3.66
C ASP A 574 5.89 37.84 -4.88
N ILE A 575 6.30 36.55 -4.82
CA ILE A 575 6.90 35.85 -5.94
C ILE A 575 5.86 34.88 -6.49
N ASP A 576 5.33 35.21 -7.66
CA ASP A 576 4.27 34.52 -8.36
C ASP A 576 4.85 33.47 -9.34
N TYR A 577 4.75 32.20 -8.99
CA TYR A 577 5.23 31.09 -9.82
C TYR A 577 4.22 30.63 -10.89
N SER A 578 3.04 31.25 -10.98
CA SER A 578 2.05 30.91 -12.01
C SER A 578 2.47 31.27 -13.44
N LYS A 579 3.56 32.03 -13.60
CA LYS A 579 4.06 32.51 -14.91
C LYS A 579 5.20 31.65 -15.45
N ASP A 580 6.18 31.36 -14.61
CA ASP A 580 7.43 30.72 -15.03
C ASP A 580 7.63 29.34 -14.37
N GLY A 581 6.78 28.96 -13.40
CA GLY A 581 6.91 27.75 -12.58
C GLY A 581 7.94 27.87 -11.47
N ARG A 582 7.97 26.93 -10.55
CA ARG A 582 9.11 26.71 -9.64
C ARG A 582 10.25 26.07 -10.44
N SER A 583 11.48 26.20 -9.96
CA SER A 583 12.66 25.69 -10.70
C SER A 583 12.61 24.18 -10.93
N SER A 584 11.91 23.44 -10.07
CA SER A 584 11.73 21.99 -10.14
C SER A 584 10.54 21.56 -11.03
N ASP A 585 9.67 22.47 -11.46
CA ASP A 585 8.49 22.15 -12.27
C ASP A 585 8.86 22.12 -13.76
N LYS A 586 8.35 21.11 -14.47
CA LYS A 586 8.52 21.04 -15.93
C LYS A 586 7.56 21.94 -16.66
N THR A 587 6.33 22.07 -16.16
CA THR A 587 5.33 23.04 -16.60
C THR A 587 4.74 23.74 -15.40
N VAL A 588 4.16 24.92 -15.62
CA VAL A 588 3.54 25.73 -14.58
C VAL A 588 2.35 25.01 -13.97
N ALA A 589 2.28 24.99 -12.64
CA ALA A 589 1.14 24.45 -11.90
C ALA A 589 -0.05 25.42 -11.96
N THR A 590 -1.24 24.89 -12.26
CA THR A 590 -2.52 25.59 -12.26
C THR A 590 -3.59 24.70 -11.64
N ASN A 591 -4.74 25.26 -11.25
CA ASN A 591 -5.85 24.44 -10.74
C ASN A 591 -6.22 23.33 -11.73
N GLN A 592 -6.21 22.10 -11.25
CA GLN A 592 -6.56 20.91 -11.99
C GLN A 592 -7.78 20.21 -11.40
N PHE A 593 -7.95 20.27 -10.08
CA PHE A 593 -8.92 19.46 -9.33
C PHE A 593 -10.10 20.29 -8.80
N GLU A 594 -10.00 21.62 -8.73
CA GLU A 594 -10.93 22.51 -8.04
C GLU A 594 -12.38 22.34 -8.54
N ASP A 595 -12.58 22.18 -9.85
CA ASP A 595 -13.90 22.10 -10.47
C ASP A 595 -14.70 20.84 -10.06
N TYR A 596 -14.05 19.76 -9.65
CA TYR A 596 -14.71 18.47 -9.39
C TYR A 596 -14.32 17.77 -8.07
N ALA A 597 -13.24 18.21 -7.43
CA ALA A 597 -12.77 17.61 -6.18
C ALA A 597 -13.06 18.46 -4.94
N ARG A 598 -13.36 19.77 -5.11
CA ARG A 598 -13.57 20.68 -3.98
C ARG A 598 -14.74 20.24 -3.10
N GLY A 599 -15.81 19.70 -3.69
CA GLY A 599 -17.04 19.33 -2.99
C GLY A 599 -17.81 20.51 -2.38
N ASP A 600 -19.00 20.22 -1.87
CA ASP A 600 -19.87 21.21 -1.20
C ASP A 600 -19.86 20.96 0.32
N PHE A 601 -18.74 21.22 0.95
CA PHE A 601 -18.56 21.12 2.40
C PHE A 601 -17.70 22.27 2.91
N GLU A 602 -17.82 22.58 4.19
CA GLU A 602 -17.00 23.59 4.82
C GLU A 602 -15.64 23.01 5.18
N GLN A 603 -14.57 23.58 4.63
CA GLN A 603 -13.21 23.23 4.98
C GLN A 603 -12.75 24.07 6.18
N LEU A 604 -11.96 23.46 7.06
CA LEU A 604 -11.35 24.13 8.19
C LEU A 604 -10.49 25.30 7.71
N SER A 605 -10.69 26.46 8.31
CA SER A 605 -9.93 27.67 8.00
C SER A 605 -9.33 28.24 9.28
N ARG A 606 -8.07 28.69 9.16
CA ARG A 606 -7.36 29.39 10.22
C ARG A 606 -7.95 30.79 10.49
N GLU A 607 -8.83 31.29 9.60
CA GLU A 607 -9.49 32.57 9.75
C GLU A 607 -10.20 32.68 11.09
N ASP A 608 -9.97 33.81 11.78
CA ASP A 608 -10.50 34.10 13.12
C ASP A 608 -10.23 33.01 14.17
N GLY A 609 -9.06 32.33 14.08
CA GLY A 609 -8.59 31.34 15.04
C GLY A 609 -9.37 30.02 14.97
N PHE A 610 -9.63 29.53 13.78
CA PHE A 610 -10.42 28.33 13.52
C PHE A 610 -11.88 28.45 14.01
N ALA A 611 -12.48 29.63 13.84
CA ALA A 611 -13.85 29.87 14.28
C ALA A 611 -14.90 28.90 13.70
N ASN A 612 -14.58 28.22 12.60
CA ASN A 612 -15.44 27.25 11.93
C ASN A 612 -15.16 25.79 12.30
N TYR A 613 -14.29 25.50 13.29
CA TYR A 613 -13.86 24.12 13.63
C TYR A 613 -15.03 23.17 13.85
N ASP A 614 -15.98 23.54 14.72
CA ASP A 614 -17.13 22.68 15.05
C ASP A 614 -17.99 22.33 13.82
N LYS A 615 -18.04 23.22 12.83
CA LYS A 615 -18.80 23.01 11.60
C LYS A 615 -18.03 22.20 10.57
N ALA A 616 -16.76 22.50 10.38
CA ALA A 616 -15.91 21.83 9.40
C ALA A 616 -15.57 20.38 9.83
N CYS A 617 -15.15 20.21 11.07
CA CYS A 617 -14.66 18.93 11.60
C CYS A 617 -15.73 18.16 12.42
N GLY A 618 -16.92 18.72 12.58
CA GLY A 618 -18.05 18.05 13.23
C GLY A 618 -18.66 16.92 12.39
N VAL A 619 -19.66 16.25 12.98
CA VAL A 619 -20.42 15.21 12.25
C VAL A 619 -21.09 15.84 11.02
N PRO A 620 -20.93 15.27 9.82
CA PRO A 620 -21.58 15.79 8.61
C PRO A 620 -23.11 15.93 8.80
N GLU A 621 -23.69 17.02 8.31
CA GLU A 621 -25.12 17.26 8.39
C GLU A 621 -25.91 16.28 7.49
N GLU A 622 -27.21 16.07 7.72
CA GLU A 622 -28.04 15.10 6.98
C GLU A 622 -28.03 15.33 5.45
N ASP A 623 -27.85 16.55 4.99
CA ASP A 623 -27.82 16.90 3.57
C ASP A 623 -26.48 16.49 2.90
N ALA A 624 -25.41 16.35 3.64
CA ALA A 624 -24.14 15.80 3.13
C ALA A 624 -24.29 14.36 2.61
N TYR A 625 -25.25 13.60 3.16
CA TYR A 625 -25.55 12.24 2.73
C TYR A 625 -26.50 12.18 1.52
N VAL A 626 -26.81 13.31 0.91
CA VAL A 626 -27.64 13.39 -0.28
C VAL A 626 -26.81 13.88 -1.46
N MET A 627 -26.50 12.97 -2.38
CA MET A 627 -25.75 13.31 -3.60
C MET A 627 -26.55 14.33 -4.43
N SER A 628 -25.92 15.43 -4.80
CA SER A 628 -26.53 16.46 -5.66
C SER A 628 -26.72 15.93 -7.09
N ASP A 629 -27.65 16.54 -7.83
CA ASP A 629 -27.86 16.20 -9.25
C ASP A 629 -26.59 16.47 -10.09
N GLU A 630 -25.80 17.48 -9.73
CA GLU A 630 -24.55 17.84 -10.41
C GLU A 630 -23.47 16.79 -10.14
N THR A 631 -23.23 16.43 -8.88
CA THR A 631 -22.31 15.35 -8.49
C THR A 631 -22.70 14.04 -9.17
N ARG A 632 -23.99 13.71 -9.15
CA ARG A 632 -24.51 12.50 -9.78
C ARG A 632 -24.22 12.47 -11.28
N ALA A 633 -24.50 13.55 -12.00
CA ALA A 633 -24.26 13.62 -13.44
C ALA A 633 -22.78 13.46 -13.78
N ALA A 634 -21.89 14.05 -12.97
CA ALA A 634 -20.45 13.91 -13.14
C ALA A 634 -19.96 12.47 -12.85
N VAL A 635 -20.48 11.81 -11.81
CA VAL A 635 -20.16 10.40 -11.51
C VAL A 635 -20.63 9.48 -12.63
N GLU A 636 -21.86 9.67 -13.15
CA GLU A 636 -22.42 8.83 -14.21
C GLU A 636 -21.59 8.81 -15.49
N GLU A 637 -20.87 9.89 -15.81
CA GLU A 637 -19.98 9.95 -16.99
C GLU A 637 -18.79 8.96 -16.89
N ASN A 638 -18.42 8.53 -15.68
CA ASN A 638 -17.33 7.63 -15.39
C ASN A 638 -17.76 6.17 -15.14
N VAL A 639 -19.07 5.88 -15.26
CA VAL A 639 -19.65 4.58 -14.89
C VAL A 639 -19.65 3.63 -16.08
N PHE A 640 -19.25 2.38 -15.85
CA PHE A 640 -19.33 1.32 -16.86
C PHE A 640 -20.78 1.07 -17.32
N GLY A 641 -20.96 1.07 -18.63
CA GLY A 641 -22.28 0.94 -19.27
C GLY A 641 -23.02 2.27 -19.51
N ILE A 642 -22.47 3.40 -18.97
CA ILE A 642 -22.91 4.75 -19.27
C ILE A 642 -21.81 5.51 -20.03
N TYR A 643 -20.56 5.34 -19.63
CA TYR A 643 -19.39 5.88 -20.31
C TYR A 643 -19.41 5.52 -21.81
N ASP A 644 -19.14 6.51 -22.64
CA ASP A 644 -19.06 6.37 -24.10
C ASP A 644 -17.79 7.08 -24.62
N GLY A 645 -16.71 6.32 -24.77
CA GLY A 645 -15.42 6.84 -25.25
C GLY A 645 -15.47 7.48 -26.63
N THR A 646 -16.45 7.13 -27.46
CA THR A 646 -16.57 7.72 -28.82
C THR A 646 -16.87 9.20 -28.81
N LYS A 647 -17.43 9.73 -27.70
CA LYS A 647 -17.65 11.17 -27.51
C LYS A 647 -16.36 11.99 -27.48
N TYR A 648 -15.26 11.34 -27.13
CA TYR A 648 -13.94 11.97 -26.97
C TYR A 648 -13.06 11.79 -28.22
N ASN A 649 -13.58 11.17 -29.28
CA ASN A 649 -12.86 10.99 -30.52
C ASN A 649 -12.72 12.32 -31.28
N ASN A 650 -11.51 12.59 -31.78
CA ASN A 650 -11.20 13.79 -32.54
C ASN A 650 -11.06 13.44 -34.02
N ASP A 651 -11.98 13.94 -34.84
CA ASP A 651 -12.01 13.70 -36.29
C ASP A 651 -10.75 14.19 -37.03
N SER A 652 -9.94 15.04 -36.40
CA SER A 652 -8.67 15.53 -36.98
C SER A 652 -7.47 14.62 -36.72
N ASP A 653 -7.62 13.62 -35.88
CA ASP A 653 -6.54 12.69 -35.59
C ASP A 653 -6.26 11.79 -36.79
N GLU A 654 -4.98 11.59 -37.07
CA GLU A 654 -4.55 10.71 -38.15
C GLU A 654 -4.24 9.32 -37.61
N MET A 655 -4.72 8.27 -38.27
CA MET A 655 -4.45 6.89 -37.89
C MET A 655 -2.94 6.61 -38.01
N PRO A 656 -2.29 6.23 -36.87
CA PRO A 656 -0.87 5.88 -36.91
C PRO A 656 -0.62 4.57 -37.67
N ALA A 657 0.62 4.37 -38.12
CA ALA A 657 1.01 3.10 -38.70
C ALA A 657 0.94 1.95 -37.67
N MET A 658 0.50 0.79 -38.12
CA MET A 658 0.41 -0.45 -37.37
C MET A 658 0.89 -1.64 -38.19
N GLY A 659 1.53 -2.63 -37.54
CA GLY A 659 1.96 -3.87 -38.17
C GLY A 659 3.07 -3.69 -39.20
N ALA A 660 3.87 -2.62 -39.12
CA ALA A 660 5.03 -2.39 -39.96
C ALA A 660 6.15 -3.39 -39.61
N ASP A 661 7.03 -3.64 -40.57
CA ASP A 661 8.24 -4.44 -40.38
C ASP A 661 9.47 -3.54 -40.47
N ASN A 662 9.75 -2.83 -39.38
CA ASN A 662 10.90 -1.93 -39.26
C ASN A 662 12.16 -2.66 -38.75
N GLY A 663 12.04 -3.91 -38.31
CA GLY A 663 13.13 -4.78 -37.83
C GLY A 663 13.73 -4.37 -36.50
N LEU A 664 13.06 -3.50 -35.72
CA LEU A 664 13.51 -3.09 -34.40
C LEU A 664 13.04 -4.07 -33.31
N GLN A 665 13.89 -4.28 -32.33
CA GLN A 665 13.58 -5.02 -31.13
C GLN A 665 13.61 -4.08 -29.92
N LEU A 666 12.86 -4.37 -28.87
CA LEU A 666 12.83 -3.52 -27.67
C LEU A 666 14.23 -3.29 -27.08
N ALA A 667 15.08 -4.31 -27.11
CA ALA A 667 16.47 -4.21 -26.65
C ALA A 667 17.32 -3.16 -27.40
N ASP A 668 16.96 -2.83 -28.63
CA ASP A 668 17.66 -1.79 -29.41
C ASP A 668 17.42 -0.39 -28.87
N LEU A 669 16.38 -0.24 -28.02
CA LEU A 669 15.97 1.04 -27.44
C LEU A 669 16.39 1.20 -25.99
N THR A 670 17.01 0.20 -25.38
CA THR A 670 17.52 0.27 -24.01
C THR A 670 18.44 1.48 -23.82
N GLY A 671 18.16 2.30 -22.82
CA GLY A 671 18.94 3.50 -22.50
C GLY A 671 18.70 4.72 -23.39
N LYS A 672 17.90 4.60 -24.46
CA LYS A 672 17.50 5.74 -25.27
C LYS A 672 16.57 6.67 -24.50
N ASP A 673 16.62 7.95 -24.86
CA ASP A 673 15.72 8.94 -24.30
C ASP A 673 14.28 8.68 -24.76
N TYR A 674 13.32 9.10 -23.96
CA TYR A 674 11.90 8.88 -24.21
C TYR A 674 11.42 9.47 -25.55
N ASP A 675 12.01 10.61 -25.95
CA ASP A 675 11.67 11.33 -27.19
C ASP A 675 12.49 10.86 -28.42
N ASP A 676 13.29 9.79 -28.30
CA ASP A 676 14.04 9.25 -29.46
C ASP A 676 13.07 8.74 -30.54
N ALA A 677 13.29 9.15 -31.80
CA ALA A 677 12.42 8.82 -32.93
C ALA A 677 12.31 7.31 -33.24
N ASP A 678 13.20 6.48 -32.68
CA ASP A 678 13.12 5.03 -32.88
C ASP A 678 11.97 4.42 -32.09
N TRP A 679 11.47 5.09 -31.03
CA TRP A 679 10.26 4.67 -30.34
C TRP A 679 9.06 4.63 -31.28
N ASP A 680 8.86 5.67 -32.11
CA ASP A 680 7.76 5.68 -33.08
C ASP A 680 7.87 4.53 -34.09
N LYS A 681 9.10 4.25 -34.55
CA LYS A 681 9.34 3.14 -35.48
C LYS A 681 9.08 1.78 -34.84
N LEU A 682 9.42 1.61 -33.56
CA LEU A 682 9.12 0.38 -32.82
C LEU A 682 7.61 0.20 -32.66
N LEU A 683 6.92 1.26 -32.25
CA LEU A 683 5.47 1.27 -32.05
C LEU A 683 4.70 1.01 -33.35
N ASP A 684 5.21 1.44 -34.49
CA ASP A 684 4.63 1.15 -35.82
C ASP A 684 4.55 -0.35 -36.11
N GLN A 685 5.36 -1.18 -35.47
CA GLN A 685 5.35 -2.64 -35.63
C GLN A 685 4.21 -3.32 -34.86
N LEU A 686 3.63 -2.64 -33.84
CA LEU A 686 2.53 -3.19 -33.05
C LEU A 686 1.25 -3.28 -33.90
N SER A 687 0.55 -4.39 -33.77
CA SER A 687 -0.84 -4.50 -34.21
C SER A 687 -1.81 -3.98 -33.15
N PHE A 688 -3.07 -3.76 -33.49
CA PHE A 688 -4.11 -3.42 -32.50
C PHE A 688 -4.19 -4.49 -31.39
N GLU A 689 -4.11 -5.78 -31.76
CA GLU A 689 -4.13 -6.90 -30.81
C GLU A 689 -2.88 -6.93 -29.91
N ASP A 690 -1.68 -6.61 -30.43
CA ASP A 690 -0.47 -6.47 -29.63
C ASP A 690 -0.64 -5.38 -28.57
N MET A 691 -1.17 -4.22 -28.97
CA MET A 691 -1.41 -3.11 -28.05
C MET A 691 -2.45 -3.47 -26.99
N ALA A 692 -3.59 -4.02 -27.40
CA ALA A 692 -4.63 -4.45 -26.48
C ALA A 692 -4.13 -5.53 -25.50
N THR A 693 -3.27 -6.43 -25.96
CA THR A 693 -2.64 -7.45 -25.10
C THR A 693 -1.69 -6.81 -24.10
N LEU A 694 -0.84 -5.89 -24.53
CA LEU A 694 0.13 -5.24 -23.65
C LEU A 694 -0.56 -4.42 -22.55
N ILE A 695 -1.66 -3.78 -22.86
CA ILE A 695 -2.44 -2.95 -21.93
C ILE A 695 -3.23 -3.80 -20.92
N ASN A 696 -3.87 -4.90 -21.37
CA ASN A 696 -4.80 -5.66 -20.51
C ASN A 696 -4.18 -6.87 -19.79
N VAL A 697 -2.94 -7.25 -20.12
CA VAL A 697 -2.26 -8.39 -19.48
C VAL A 697 -1.24 -7.87 -18.46
N GLY A 698 -1.78 -7.26 -17.39
CA GLY A 698 -1.02 -6.62 -16.31
C GLY A 698 -1.04 -7.36 -14.98
N GLY A 699 -1.71 -8.50 -14.85
CA GLY A 699 -1.79 -9.21 -13.56
C GLY A 699 -0.45 -9.72 -13.06
N TRP A 700 0.25 -8.93 -12.25
CA TRP A 700 1.61 -9.16 -11.75
C TRP A 700 2.63 -9.48 -12.84
N GLN A 701 2.50 -8.86 -13.99
CA GLN A 701 3.35 -9.09 -15.17
C GLN A 701 3.13 -8.02 -16.23
N THR A 702 4.04 -7.95 -17.20
CA THR A 702 3.75 -7.33 -18.48
C THR A 702 3.88 -8.35 -19.63
N ALA A 703 2.96 -8.31 -20.61
CA ALA A 703 2.84 -9.33 -21.65
C ALA A 703 4.07 -9.48 -22.56
N GLU A 704 4.31 -10.69 -23.07
CA GLU A 704 5.21 -10.92 -24.22
C GLU A 704 4.61 -10.34 -25.50
N ILE A 705 5.37 -9.51 -26.23
CA ILE A 705 4.97 -8.97 -27.53
C ILE A 705 6.03 -9.31 -28.56
N LYS A 706 5.74 -10.30 -29.40
CA LYS A 706 6.71 -10.89 -30.32
C LYS A 706 7.10 -9.98 -31.48
N SER A 707 6.19 -9.13 -31.93
CA SER A 707 6.41 -8.18 -33.03
C SER A 707 7.56 -7.22 -32.77
N VAL A 708 7.83 -6.91 -31.49
CA VAL A 708 8.89 -6.01 -31.02
C VAL A 708 9.93 -6.70 -30.12
N GLY A 709 9.90 -8.03 -30.02
CA GLY A 709 10.83 -8.80 -29.20
C GLY A 709 10.76 -8.53 -27.70
N LYS A 710 9.61 -8.01 -27.19
CA LYS A 710 9.41 -7.83 -25.78
C LYS A 710 9.13 -9.17 -25.10
N ILE A 711 9.89 -9.49 -24.08
CA ILE A 711 9.65 -10.67 -23.23
C ILE A 711 8.48 -10.43 -22.26
N ALA A 712 7.89 -11.52 -21.76
CA ALA A 712 7.03 -11.42 -20.56
C ALA A 712 7.90 -11.09 -19.35
N THR A 713 7.44 -10.16 -18.51
CA THR A 713 8.07 -9.82 -17.22
C THR A 713 7.22 -10.32 -16.08
N SER A 714 7.71 -10.20 -14.87
CA SER A 714 6.98 -10.51 -13.64
C SER A 714 7.20 -9.38 -12.67
N ASP A 715 6.13 -8.92 -12.03
CA ASP A 715 6.14 -7.90 -11.01
C ASP A 715 5.63 -8.51 -9.69
N CYS A 716 6.02 -7.98 -8.55
CA CYS A 716 5.63 -8.50 -7.25
C CYS A 716 5.19 -7.40 -6.29
N ASP A 717 4.26 -7.74 -5.42
CA ASP A 717 3.93 -6.94 -4.25
C ASP A 717 5.11 -6.83 -3.30
N GLY A 718 5.02 -5.92 -2.37
CA GLY A 718 5.89 -5.88 -1.22
C GLY A 718 6.49 -4.54 -0.84
N PRO A 719 5.74 -3.60 -0.27
CA PRO A 719 6.35 -2.52 0.49
C PRO A 719 7.29 -3.05 1.57
N ALA A 720 6.85 -4.00 2.40
CA ALA A 720 7.66 -4.62 3.45
C ALA A 720 8.44 -5.88 2.99
N GLY A 721 8.94 -5.90 1.74
CA GLY A 721 9.73 -7.00 1.16
C GLY A 721 9.03 -7.76 0.05
N LEU A 722 9.79 -8.51 -0.73
CA LEU A 722 9.29 -9.25 -1.88
C LEU A 722 8.14 -10.20 -1.49
N ASN A 723 6.98 -9.98 -2.04
CA ASN A 723 5.78 -10.79 -1.84
C ASN A 723 5.19 -11.20 -3.19
N ASN A 724 5.31 -12.48 -3.55
CA ASN A 724 4.60 -13.01 -4.70
C ASN A 724 3.23 -13.52 -4.26
N PHE A 725 2.22 -12.68 -4.35
CA PHE A 725 0.85 -12.98 -3.97
C PHE A 725 0.30 -14.25 -4.64
N ILE A 726 0.66 -14.48 -5.91
CA ILE A 726 0.16 -15.60 -6.71
C ILE A 726 0.72 -16.93 -6.21
N THR A 727 2.04 -16.99 -5.98
CA THR A 727 2.73 -18.24 -5.61
C THR A 727 2.88 -18.44 -4.11
N LYS A 728 2.54 -17.42 -3.31
CA LYS A 728 2.79 -17.37 -1.87
C LYS A 728 4.27 -17.61 -1.54
N ALA A 729 5.15 -17.04 -2.37
CA ALA A 729 6.60 -17.07 -2.17
C ALA A 729 7.06 -15.69 -1.72
N TYR A 730 7.82 -15.66 -0.65
CA TYR A 730 8.22 -14.42 0.03
C TYR A 730 9.74 -14.26 0.04
N GLY A 731 10.19 -13.01 0.06
CA GLY A 731 11.54 -12.62 0.44
C GLY A 731 11.72 -12.54 1.95
N THR A 732 12.73 -11.81 2.40
CA THR A 732 12.90 -11.49 3.83
C THR A 732 11.80 -10.51 4.26
N ALA A 733 11.28 -10.66 5.47
CA ALA A 733 10.33 -9.71 6.04
C ALA A 733 11.08 -8.44 6.47
N TYR A 734 10.87 -7.34 5.74
CA TYR A 734 11.37 -6.02 6.12
C TYR A 734 10.48 -5.39 7.19
N PRO A 735 10.96 -4.36 7.91
CA PRO A 735 10.12 -3.62 8.85
C PRO A 735 8.98 -2.90 8.15
N SER A 736 7.98 -2.48 8.93
CA SER A 736 6.97 -1.54 8.44
C SER A 736 7.63 -0.21 8.03
N GLU A 737 7.02 0.51 7.08
CA GLU A 737 7.48 1.83 6.66
C GLU A 737 7.45 2.84 7.80
N VAL A 738 6.54 2.68 8.77
CA VAL A 738 6.53 3.44 10.03
C VAL A 738 7.88 3.33 10.75
N LEU A 739 8.35 2.09 10.98
CA LEU A 739 9.63 1.86 11.67
C LEU A 739 10.81 2.41 10.87
N MET A 740 10.77 2.28 9.53
CA MET A 740 11.78 2.84 8.66
C MET A 740 11.77 4.38 8.73
N ALA A 741 10.62 5.01 8.64
CA ALA A 741 10.48 6.46 8.73
C ALA A 741 10.94 7.01 10.10
N GLN A 742 10.67 6.28 11.21
CA GLN A 742 11.13 6.63 12.55
C GLN A 742 12.65 6.72 12.70
N THR A 743 13.41 6.18 11.75
CA THR A 743 14.86 6.38 11.70
C THR A 743 15.24 7.82 11.34
N TRP A 744 14.40 8.54 10.58
CA TRP A 744 14.70 9.84 9.98
C TRP A 744 16.03 9.85 9.20
N ASN A 745 16.37 8.68 8.63
CA ASN A 745 17.67 8.42 8.01
C ASN A 745 17.50 8.05 6.53
N LYS A 746 17.69 9.02 5.65
CA LYS A 746 17.59 8.87 4.20
C LYS A 746 18.59 7.84 3.63
N GLU A 747 19.79 7.77 4.21
CA GLU A 747 20.81 6.82 3.79
C GLU A 747 20.39 5.38 4.11
N LEU A 748 19.77 5.19 5.27
CA LEU A 748 19.29 3.87 5.68
C LEU A 748 18.07 3.43 4.85
N ALA A 749 17.18 4.36 4.46
CA ALA A 749 16.12 4.08 3.49
C ALA A 749 16.72 3.62 2.14
N ASN A 750 17.80 4.26 1.68
CA ASN A 750 18.50 3.82 0.47
C ASN A 750 19.12 2.42 0.65
N GLU A 751 19.73 2.10 1.81
CA GLU A 751 20.26 0.75 2.10
C GLU A 751 19.16 -0.31 2.05
N ILE A 752 17.94 -0.01 2.54
CA ILE A 752 16.77 -0.91 2.41
C ILE A 752 16.47 -1.16 0.94
N GLY A 753 16.34 -0.09 0.15
CA GLY A 753 16.06 -0.21 -1.28
C GLY A 753 17.12 -1.04 -2.03
N VAL A 754 18.42 -0.86 -1.71
CA VAL A 754 19.52 -1.67 -2.26
C VAL A 754 19.38 -3.15 -1.87
N SER A 755 19.08 -3.41 -0.60
CA SER A 755 18.96 -4.76 -0.05
C SER A 755 17.75 -5.49 -0.64
N MET A 756 16.59 -4.84 -0.63
CA MET A 756 15.35 -5.37 -1.20
C MET A 756 15.50 -5.56 -2.71
N GLY A 757 16.06 -4.58 -3.42
CA GLY A 757 16.35 -4.68 -4.85
C GLY A 757 17.24 -5.88 -5.19
N GLN A 758 18.19 -6.27 -4.32
CA GLN A 758 18.98 -7.48 -4.52
C GLN A 758 18.13 -8.75 -4.39
N GLU A 759 17.17 -8.80 -3.47
CA GLU A 759 16.24 -9.94 -3.37
C GLU A 759 15.37 -10.08 -4.63
N TYR A 760 14.92 -8.94 -5.19
CA TYR A 760 14.21 -8.94 -6.46
C TYR A 760 15.06 -9.48 -7.61
N VAL A 761 16.34 -9.12 -7.69
CA VAL A 761 17.29 -9.67 -8.67
C VAL A 761 17.47 -11.18 -8.47
N ASP A 762 17.66 -11.64 -7.24
CA ASP A 762 17.80 -13.07 -6.92
C ASP A 762 16.54 -13.86 -7.33
N ALA A 763 15.37 -13.23 -7.25
CA ALA A 763 14.11 -13.79 -7.70
C ALA A 763 13.88 -13.69 -9.23
N ASP A 764 14.83 -13.11 -9.98
CA ASP A 764 14.70 -12.80 -11.42
C ASP A 764 13.43 -11.97 -11.69
N ASN A 765 13.19 -10.98 -10.86
CA ASN A 765 12.08 -10.05 -10.88
C ASN A 765 12.62 -8.62 -10.81
N TYR A 766 12.04 -7.69 -11.56
CA TYR A 766 12.52 -6.31 -11.59
C TYR A 766 11.39 -5.28 -11.45
N GLY A 767 10.14 -5.70 -11.26
CA GLY A 767 9.02 -4.82 -10.96
C GLY A 767 8.61 -4.95 -9.50
N TRP A 768 8.63 -3.84 -8.77
CA TRP A 768 8.33 -3.77 -7.36
C TRP A 768 7.11 -2.88 -7.11
N TYR A 769 5.99 -3.46 -6.67
CA TYR A 769 4.79 -2.72 -6.26
C TYR A 769 5.01 -2.05 -4.90
N GLY A 770 5.83 -1.04 -4.91
CA GLY A 770 6.26 -0.22 -3.79
C GLY A 770 7.23 0.89 -4.24
N PRO A 771 7.52 1.83 -3.33
CA PRO A 771 6.99 1.95 -1.98
C PRO A 771 5.55 2.46 -1.95
N ALA A 772 4.84 2.22 -0.83
CA ALA A 772 3.57 2.86 -0.55
C ALA A 772 3.83 4.13 0.26
N MET A 773 3.23 5.26 -0.14
CA MET A 773 3.62 6.57 0.41
C MET A 773 2.47 7.57 0.61
N ASN A 774 1.24 7.06 0.74
CA ASN A 774 0.14 7.89 1.21
C ASN A 774 0.47 8.40 2.62
N ILE A 775 -0.14 9.50 3.04
CA ILE A 775 0.13 10.02 4.39
C ILE A 775 -0.83 9.43 5.41
N HIS A 776 -0.42 9.40 6.68
CA HIS A 776 -1.26 9.01 7.79
C HIS A 776 -2.25 10.15 8.11
N ARG A 777 -3.34 10.24 7.32
CA ARG A 777 -4.40 11.22 7.57
C ARG A 777 -5.11 10.94 8.89
N THR A 778 -5.35 9.65 9.17
CA THR A 778 -6.03 9.18 10.37
C THR A 778 -5.26 8.05 11.03
N ALA A 779 -5.25 8.03 12.36
CA ALA A 779 -4.69 6.91 13.12
C ALA A 779 -5.42 5.58 12.86
N PHE A 780 -6.66 5.61 12.38
CA PHE A 780 -7.49 4.44 12.15
C PHE A 780 -7.30 3.77 10.78
N ALA A 781 -6.51 4.34 9.87
CA ALA A 781 -6.30 3.71 8.56
C ALA A 781 -5.56 2.38 8.69
N GLY A 782 -6.14 1.33 8.11
CA GLY A 782 -5.63 -0.03 8.25
C GLY A 782 -4.28 -0.25 7.59
N ARG A 783 -3.93 0.54 6.58
CA ARG A 783 -2.66 0.44 5.83
C ARG A 783 -1.57 1.40 6.29
N ASN A 784 -1.73 2.10 7.41
CA ASN A 784 -0.65 2.95 7.93
C ASN A 784 0.67 2.19 8.12
N PHE A 785 0.63 0.87 8.36
CA PHE A 785 1.85 0.05 8.50
C PHE A 785 2.76 0.07 7.27
N GLU A 786 2.23 0.31 6.07
CA GLU A 786 2.97 0.37 4.81
C GLU A 786 3.13 1.79 4.25
N TYR A 787 2.75 2.79 5.02
CA TYR A 787 2.96 4.21 4.76
C TYR A 787 3.96 4.78 5.78
N TYR A 788 4.59 5.92 5.46
CA TYR A 788 5.72 6.40 6.26
C TYR A 788 5.32 7.27 7.44
N SER A 789 4.39 8.22 7.26
CA SER A 789 4.20 9.32 8.20
C SER A 789 2.95 10.16 7.90
N GLU A 790 2.51 10.94 8.89
CA GLU A 790 1.55 12.04 8.71
C GLU A 790 2.15 13.22 7.91
N ASP A 791 3.48 13.32 7.81
CA ASP A 791 4.17 14.39 7.08
C ASP A 791 4.59 13.95 5.68
N SER A 792 4.14 14.71 4.69
CA SER A 792 4.39 14.42 3.28
C SER A 792 5.84 14.67 2.85
N LEU A 793 6.60 15.56 3.52
CA LEU A 793 7.99 15.78 3.19
C LEU A 793 8.86 14.62 3.68
N LEU A 794 8.65 14.17 4.91
CA LEU A 794 9.33 13.00 5.45
C LEU A 794 9.05 11.77 4.57
N SER A 795 7.76 11.51 4.28
CA SER A 795 7.32 10.39 3.42
C SER A 795 7.98 10.44 2.05
N GLY A 796 7.97 11.59 1.40
CA GLY A 796 8.54 11.77 0.06
C GLY A 796 10.05 11.54 0.01
N TYR A 797 10.82 12.03 0.99
CA TYR A 797 12.26 11.80 1.02
C TYR A 797 12.64 10.37 1.39
N MET A 798 11.94 9.74 2.32
CA MET A 798 12.18 8.34 2.66
C MET A 798 11.92 7.46 1.43
N ALA A 799 10.76 7.62 0.78
CA ALA A 799 10.40 6.89 -0.42
C ALA A 799 11.38 7.12 -1.58
N ALA A 800 11.77 8.38 -1.87
CA ALA A 800 12.72 8.69 -2.94
C ALA A 800 14.06 7.94 -2.77
N ASN A 801 14.58 7.91 -1.53
CA ASN A 801 15.85 7.24 -1.25
C ASN A 801 15.74 5.71 -1.35
N GLU A 802 14.65 5.13 -0.90
CA GLU A 802 14.39 3.70 -1.04
C GLU A 802 14.26 3.30 -2.53
N MET A 803 13.48 4.05 -3.30
CA MET A 803 13.35 3.87 -4.75
C MET A 803 14.69 3.94 -5.46
N ASN A 804 15.51 4.93 -5.12
CA ASN A 804 16.86 5.09 -5.69
C ASN A 804 17.75 3.89 -5.34
N GLY A 805 17.67 3.36 -4.12
CA GLY A 805 18.36 2.15 -3.72
C GLY A 805 17.99 0.95 -4.59
N ALA A 806 16.70 0.67 -4.76
CA ALA A 806 16.20 -0.42 -5.61
C ALA A 806 16.59 -0.24 -7.08
N ALA A 807 16.54 0.98 -7.59
CA ALA A 807 16.92 1.31 -8.97
C ALA A 807 18.40 1.01 -9.28
N THR A 808 19.31 1.05 -8.28
CA THR A 808 20.71 0.64 -8.46
C THR A 808 20.86 -0.83 -8.86
N LYS A 809 19.84 -1.65 -8.59
CA LYS A 809 19.76 -3.07 -8.97
C LYS A 809 18.99 -3.31 -10.28
N GLY A 810 18.52 -2.24 -10.92
CA GLY A 810 17.69 -2.32 -12.12
C GLY A 810 16.21 -2.63 -11.84
N VAL A 811 15.80 -2.61 -10.58
CA VAL A 811 14.41 -2.76 -10.16
C VAL A 811 13.68 -1.43 -10.40
N TYR A 812 12.52 -1.48 -11.05
CA TYR A 812 11.65 -0.31 -11.20
C TYR A 812 10.57 -0.32 -10.14
N PRO A 813 10.50 0.75 -9.34
CA PRO A 813 9.48 0.91 -8.33
C PRO A 813 8.15 1.36 -8.94
N TYR A 814 7.05 0.96 -8.31
CA TYR A 814 5.71 1.51 -8.51
C TYR A 814 5.33 2.28 -7.27
N MET A 815 5.52 3.60 -7.26
CA MET A 815 5.03 4.39 -6.14
C MET A 815 3.50 4.32 -6.08
N LYS A 816 2.96 4.06 -4.89
CA LYS A 816 1.54 3.79 -4.67
C LYS A 816 1.03 4.41 -3.36
N HIS A 817 -0.28 4.59 -3.21
CA HIS A 817 -1.34 4.50 -4.22
C HIS A 817 -1.71 5.92 -4.65
N PHE A 818 -1.54 6.23 -5.90
CA PHE A 818 -1.62 7.58 -6.46
C PHE A 818 -3.04 7.94 -6.92
N ALA A 819 -3.80 8.75 -6.16
CA ALA A 819 -3.48 9.38 -4.90
C ALA A 819 -4.71 9.45 -3.97
N LEU A 820 -4.54 9.99 -2.76
CA LEU A 820 -5.60 10.20 -1.77
C LEU A 820 -6.27 8.90 -1.28
N ASN A 821 -5.52 7.80 -1.17
CA ASN A 821 -5.98 6.52 -0.66
C ASN A 821 -5.60 6.39 0.82
N ASP A 822 -6.28 7.15 1.69
CA ASP A 822 -5.92 7.29 3.10
C ASP A 822 -6.93 6.62 4.04
N GLN A 823 -7.84 5.83 3.51
CA GLN A 823 -8.72 4.89 4.24
C GLN A 823 -9.02 3.65 3.41
N GLU A 824 -9.29 2.53 4.07
CA GLU A 824 -9.62 1.25 3.44
C GLU A 824 -11.11 1.06 3.19
N THR A 825 -11.93 1.65 4.05
CA THR A 825 -13.38 1.54 4.00
C THR A 825 -13.93 2.08 2.68
N ASN A 826 -14.65 1.25 1.93
CA ASN A 826 -15.27 1.54 0.63
C ASN A 826 -14.29 1.88 -0.51
N ARG A 827 -12.97 1.73 -0.35
CA ARG A 827 -11.97 2.14 -1.34
C ARG A 827 -12.16 1.49 -2.73
N CYS A 828 -12.51 0.20 -2.78
CA CYS A 828 -12.69 -0.54 -4.04
C CYS A 828 -14.02 -0.25 -4.75
N SER A 829 -14.88 0.57 -4.15
CA SER A 829 -16.18 0.98 -4.70
C SER A 829 -16.12 2.45 -5.14
N PHE A 830 -17.23 3.15 -5.07
CA PHE A 830 -17.27 4.57 -5.37
C PHE A 830 -16.99 5.36 -4.08
N LEU A 831 -15.73 5.42 -3.65
CA LEU A 831 -15.31 6.30 -2.57
C LEU A 831 -14.90 7.65 -3.16
N LEU A 832 -15.83 8.61 -3.14
CA LEU A 832 -15.59 9.97 -3.61
C LEU A 832 -14.82 10.74 -2.53
N THR A 833 -13.57 11.08 -2.80
CA THR A 833 -12.69 11.80 -1.87
C THR A 833 -12.66 13.26 -2.24
N PHE A 834 -13.24 14.12 -1.39
CA PHE A 834 -13.33 15.55 -1.63
C PHE A 834 -12.31 16.34 -0.84
N ALA A 835 -11.59 17.23 -1.51
CA ALA A 835 -10.59 18.12 -0.91
C ALA A 835 -10.38 19.36 -1.80
N SER A 836 -9.91 20.47 -1.25
CA SER A 836 -9.47 21.62 -2.05
C SER A 836 -8.18 21.33 -2.81
N GLU A 837 -7.94 22.04 -3.90
CA GLU A 837 -6.69 21.93 -4.67
C GLU A 837 -5.45 22.16 -3.81
N GLN A 838 -5.49 23.14 -2.89
CA GLN A 838 -4.38 23.38 -1.95
C GLN A 838 -4.11 22.16 -1.07
N THR A 839 -5.15 21.58 -0.50
CA THR A 839 -5.06 20.36 0.32
C THR A 839 -4.46 19.20 -0.46
N ILE A 840 -4.94 18.97 -1.68
CA ILE A 840 -4.44 17.91 -2.56
C ILE A 840 -2.95 18.10 -2.83
N ARG A 841 -2.52 19.31 -3.21
CA ARG A 841 -1.15 19.59 -3.64
C ARG A 841 -0.14 19.65 -2.49
N GLU A 842 -0.47 20.37 -1.40
CA GLU A 842 0.46 20.58 -0.28
C GLU A 842 0.47 19.41 0.71
N GLY A 843 -0.63 18.67 0.80
CA GLY A 843 -0.77 17.50 1.68
C GLY A 843 -0.47 16.19 0.94
N TYR A 844 -1.41 15.75 0.13
CA TYR A 844 -1.48 14.36 -0.34
C TYR A 844 -0.62 14.07 -1.57
N LEU A 845 -0.42 15.03 -2.47
CA LEU A 845 0.45 14.87 -3.64
C LEU A 845 1.91 15.20 -3.35
N LYS A 846 2.21 15.92 -2.26
CA LYS A 846 3.56 16.42 -1.99
C LYS A 846 4.58 15.28 -1.82
N ALA A 847 4.22 14.18 -1.17
CA ALA A 847 5.10 13.01 -1.04
C ALA A 847 5.46 12.44 -2.41
N PHE A 848 4.46 12.25 -3.28
CA PHE A 848 4.65 11.74 -4.63
C PHE A 848 5.43 12.71 -5.54
N GLU A 849 5.21 14.02 -5.38
CA GLU A 849 5.98 15.05 -6.07
C GLU A 849 7.47 14.94 -5.74
N LEU A 850 7.79 14.88 -4.44
CA LEU A 850 9.17 14.78 -3.96
C LEU A 850 9.84 13.48 -4.41
N ALA A 851 9.12 12.35 -4.32
CA ALA A 851 9.62 11.06 -4.79
C ALA A 851 9.87 11.06 -6.30
N THR A 852 8.93 11.60 -7.09
CA THR A 852 9.08 11.69 -8.56
C THR A 852 10.26 12.54 -8.96
N LYS A 853 10.39 13.73 -8.35
CA LYS A 853 11.47 14.70 -8.68
C LYS A 853 12.82 14.27 -8.10
N GLY A 854 12.82 13.50 -7.00
CA GLY A 854 14.02 12.97 -6.35
C GLY A 854 14.52 11.64 -6.92
N PHE A 855 13.78 11.02 -7.84
CA PHE A 855 14.16 9.75 -8.42
C PHE A 855 15.26 9.92 -9.49
N GLU A 856 16.36 9.20 -9.33
CA GLU A 856 17.53 9.28 -10.21
C GLU A 856 17.57 8.17 -11.27
N GLY A 857 16.71 7.17 -11.17
CA GLY A 857 16.61 6.05 -12.09
C GLY A 857 15.91 6.42 -13.41
N LYS A 858 16.04 5.55 -14.42
CA LYS A 858 15.33 5.70 -15.73
C LYS A 858 14.00 4.95 -15.79
N ALA A 859 13.92 3.82 -15.09
CA ALA A 859 12.74 2.97 -15.08
C ALA A 859 11.93 3.23 -13.81
N MET A 860 10.75 3.78 -13.96
CA MET A 860 9.82 4.09 -12.87
C MET A 860 8.40 3.81 -13.30
N ALA A 861 7.56 3.44 -12.37
CA ALA A 861 6.14 3.21 -12.56
C ALA A 861 5.33 3.86 -11.41
N VAL A 862 4.03 3.94 -11.61
CA VAL A 862 3.06 4.44 -10.64
C VAL A 862 1.87 3.50 -10.62
N MET A 863 1.33 3.23 -9.43
CA MET A 863 0.06 2.54 -9.27
C MET A 863 -1.01 3.56 -8.90
N SER A 864 -1.99 3.78 -9.77
CA SER A 864 -3.14 4.64 -9.48
C SER A 864 -4.04 3.99 -8.44
N SER A 865 -4.63 4.81 -7.56
CA SER A 865 -5.42 4.31 -6.43
C SER A 865 -6.84 3.87 -6.80
N PHE A 866 -7.49 3.13 -5.90
CA PHE A 866 -8.89 2.73 -6.05
C PHE A 866 -9.89 3.88 -5.93
N ASN A 867 -9.63 4.80 -5.00
CA ASN A 867 -10.57 5.87 -4.70
C ASN A 867 -10.73 6.86 -5.85
N TRP A 868 -11.75 7.66 -5.75
CA TRP A 868 -12.01 8.77 -6.64
C TRP A 868 -11.48 10.07 -6.05
N ILE A 869 -11.00 10.96 -6.88
CA ILE A 869 -10.71 12.34 -6.51
C ILE A 869 -11.92 13.16 -6.91
N GLY A 870 -12.69 13.61 -5.93
CA GLY A 870 -14.01 14.16 -6.19
C GLY A 870 -14.87 13.20 -6.99
N THR A 871 -15.29 13.61 -8.18
CA THR A 871 -16.19 12.83 -9.05
C THR A 871 -15.49 12.06 -10.17
N VAL A 872 -14.13 11.99 -10.15
CA VAL A 872 -13.33 11.33 -11.20
C VAL A 872 -12.46 10.22 -10.56
N PRO A 873 -12.52 8.96 -11.05
CA PRO A 873 -11.71 7.89 -10.52
C PRO A 873 -10.22 8.13 -10.80
N SER A 874 -9.36 7.87 -9.82
CA SER A 874 -7.92 8.14 -9.92
C SER A 874 -7.28 7.49 -11.15
N CYS A 875 -7.68 6.27 -11.51
CA CYS A 875 -7.17 5.53 -12.67
C CYS A 875 -7.57 6.11 -14.04
N ALA A 876 -8.54 7.02 -14.09
CA ALA A 876 -9.00 7.66 -15.33
C ALA A 876 -9.01 9.19 -15.21
N ASN A 877 -8.14 9.73 -14.38
CA ASN A 877 -8.05 11.15 -14.08
C ASN A 877 -6.95 11.82 -14.91
N ASN A 878 -7.33 12.47 -16.02
CA ASN A 878 -6.39 13.13 -16.92
C ASN A 878 -5.59 14.24 -16.21
N GLU A 879 -6.26 14.98 -15.35
CA GLU A 879 -5.66 16.11 -14.60
C GLU A 879 -4.57 15.59 -13.66
N LEU A 880 -4.81 14.47 -12.99
CA LEU A 880 -3.85 13.81 -12.12
C LEU A 880 -2.68 13.19 -12.90
N LEU A 881 -3.00 12.35 -13.90
CA LEU A 881 -2.02 11.47 -14.53
C LEU A 881 -1.24 12.16 -15.66
N ASN A 882 -1.91 12.97 -16.47
CA ASN A 882 -1.26 13.67 -17.58
C ASN A 882 -0.81 15.08 -17.22
N ASN A 883 -1.68 15.89 -16.59
CA ASN A 883 -1.35 17.29 -16.35
C ASN A 883 -0.37 17.44 -15.19
N VAL A 884 -0.65 16.87 -14.03
CA VAL A 884 0.20 16.97 -12.84
C VAL A 884 1.40 16.03 -12.94
N LEU A 885 1.18 14.72 -12.95
CA LEU A 885 2.26 13.73 -12.87
C LEU A 885 3.25 13.85 -14.05
N ARG A 886 2.74 13.81 -15.29
CA ARG A 886 3.58 13.85 -16.49
C ARG A 886 3.94 15.27 -16.92
N GLY A 887 2.98 16.20 -16.83
CA GLY A 887 3.13 17.57 -17.26
C GLY A 887 3.95 18.42 -16.30
N GLU A 888 3.45 18.59 -15.07
CA GLU A 888 4.08 19.49 -14.09
C GLU A 888 5.37 18.88 -13.51
N TRP A 889 5.35 17.59 -13.14
CA TRP A 889 6.50 16.95 -12.51
C TRP A 889 7.47 16.29 -13.49
N GLY A 890 7.04 16.06 -14.73
CA GLY A 890 7.87 15.50 -15.77
C GLY A 890 8.09 13.98 -15.66
N PHE A 891 7.19 13.27 -15.00
CA PHE A 891 7.24 11.81 -14.91
C PHE A 891 7.28 11.14 -16.29
N VAL A 892 8.18 10.19 -16.45
CA VAL A 892 8.33 9.36 -17.63
C VAL A 892 8.36 7.89 -17.22
N GLY A 893 7.34 7.15 -17.60
CA GLY A 893 7.18 5.75 -17.23
C GLY A 893 5.73 5.30 -17.37
N MET A 894 5.44 4.07 -16.93
CA MET A 894 4.10 3.53 -16.97
C MET A 894 3.29 3.85 -15.72
N VAL A 895 2.00 3.99 -15.90
CA VAL A 895 0.99 4.02 -14.83
C VAL A 895 0.16 2.77 -14.94
N GLU A 896 0.04 2.04 -13.85
CA GLU A 896 -0.80 0.84 -13.72
C GLU A 896 -1.98 1.16 -12.80
N THR A 897 -3.13 0.54 -13.03
CA THR A 897 -4.24 0.60 -12.05
C THR A 897 -3.86 -0.14 -10.78
N ASP A 898 -4.51 0.13 -9.65
CA ASP A 898 -4.64 -0.86 -8.60
C ASP A 898 -5.42 -2.08 -9.12
N TYR A 899 -5.60 -3.14 -8.30
CA TYR A 899 -6.21 -4.38 -8.77
C TYR A 899 -7.53 -4.15 -9.54
N ASP A 900 -7.50 -4.48 -10.83
CA ASP A 900 -8.65 -4.29 -11.72
C ASP A 900 -9.68 -5.40 -11.53
N GLY A 901 -10.64 -5.14 -10.65
CA GLY A 901 -11.87 -5.91 -10.51
C GLY A 901 -13.02 -5.38 -11.35
N SER A 902 -12.82 -4.39 -12.21
CA SER A 902 -13.83 -3.57 -12.88
C SER A 902 -14.56 -2.61 -11.95
N TYR A 903 -15.15 -3.08 -10.88
CA TYR A 903 -15.85 -2.34 -9.81
C TYR A 903 -16.85 -1.29 -10.30
N GLY A 904 -17.26 -1.31 -11.57
CA GLY A 904 -18.18 -0.37 -12.19
C GLY A 904 -17.54 0.90 -12.77
N TYR A 905 -16.23 1.09 -12.66
CA TYR A 905 -15.54 2.31 -13.13
C TYR A 905 -14.14 2.08 -13.74
N MET A 906 -13.48 0.95 -13.49
CA MET A 906 -12.20 0.64 -14.12
C MET A 906 -12.42 0.19 -15.56
N ILE A 907 -12.50 1.16 -16.48
CA ILE A 907 -12.79 0.95 -17.90
C ILE A 907 -11.50 1.18 -18.68
N THR A 908 -10.94 0.17 -19.32
CA THR A 908 -9.63 0.26 -19.97
C THR A 908 -9.56 1.40 -20.99
N ASP A 909 -10.59 1.58 -21.86
CA ASP A 909 -10.62 2.70 -22.83
C ASP A 909 -10.57 4.05 -22.13
N HIS A 910 -11.31 4.21 -21.03
CA HIS A 910 -11.32 5.43 -20.21
C HIS A 910 -9.96 5.67 -19.56
N CYS A 911 -9.40 4.65 -18.94
CA CYS A 911 -8.10 4.70 -18.25
C CYS A 911 -6.98 5.14 -19.21
N ILE A 912 -6.82 4.47 -20.36
CA ILE A 912 -5.71 4.78 -21.29
C ILE A 912 -5.86 6.13 -21.98
N ARG A 913 -7.07 6.64 -22.19
CA ARG A 913 -7.30 7.98 -22.72
C ARG A 913 -6.88 9.08 -21.75
N ASN A 914 -6.86 8.77 -20.45
CA ASN A 914 -6.58 9.71 -19.37
C ASN A 914 -5.24 9.48 -18.67
N GLY A 915 -4.32 8.70 -19.27
CA GLY A 915 -2.93 8.62 -18.83
C GLY A 915 -2.53 7.39 -18.03
N ASN A 916 -3.45 6.47 -17.73
CA ASN A 916 -3.13 5.14 -17.24
C ASN A 916 -2.69 4.26 -18.42
N ASP A 917 -1.83 3.28 -18.20
CA ASP A 917 -1.21 2.51 -19.28
C ASP A 917 -1.48 1.01 -19.21
N LEU A 918 -1.50 0.44 -18.01
CA LEU A 918 -1.56 -1.00 -17.74
C LEU A 918 -2.70 -1.30 -16.75
N MET A 919 -3.42 -2.39 -16.98
CA MET A 919 -4.49 -2.83 -16.10
C MET A 919 -3.99 -3.98 -15.21
N LEU A 920 -3.86 -3.74 -13.89
CA LEU A 920 -3.46 -4.78 -12.94
C LEU A 920 -4.63 -5.73 -12.67
N GLY A 921 -4.76 -6.77 -13.47
CA GLY A 921 -5.86 -7.71 -13.26
C GLY A 921 -5.74 -8.99 -14.05
N PHE A 922 -6.54 -9.96 -13.64
CA PHE A 922 -6.74 -11.21 -14.36
C PHE A 922 -7.94 -11.12 -15.30
N ASN A 923 -8.55 -9.94 -15.36
CA ASN A 923 -9.87 -9.79 -15.90
C ASN A 923 -9.86 -9.64 -17.42
N SER A 924 -10.79 -10.28 -18.08
CA SER A 924 -11.24 -9.97 -19.42
C SER A 924 -12.73 -9.60 -19.36
N ALA A 925 -13.08 -8.70 -18.42
CA ALA A 925 -14.42 -8.16 -18.30
C ALA A 925 -14.81 -7.38 -19.57
N GLU A 926 -16.10 -7.09 -19.71
CA GLU A 926 -16.56 -6.25 -20.82
C GLU A 926 -15.93 -4.85 -20.75
N SER A 927 -15.67 -4.33 -19.53
CA SER A 927 -14.98 -3.06 -19.25
C SER A 927 -13.54 -3.02 -19.78
N ASN A 928 -12.88 -4.17 -19.90
CA ASN A 928 -11.51 -4.28 -20.44
C ASN A 928 -11.45 -4.45 -21.96
N LYS A 929 -12.58 -4.51 -22.65
CA LYS A 929 -12.59 -4.68 -24.10
C LYS A 929 -12.30 -3.39 -24.83
N LEU A 930 -11.15 -3.31 -25.43
CA LEU A 930 -10.80 -2.25 -26.38
C LEU A 930 -11.42 -2.60 -27.76
N THR A 931 -12.44 -1.86 -28.17
CA THR A 931 -13.18 -2.09 -29.39
C THR A 931 -13.27 -0.87 -30.31
N ASP A 932 -12.89 0.31 -29.80
CA ASP A 932 -12.81 1.51 -30.61
C ASP A 932 -11.51 1.50 -31.43
N GLU A 933 -11.65 1.39 -32.74
CA GLU A 933 -10.55 1.44 -33.72
C GLU A 933 -10.38 2.83 -34.35
N SER A 934 -10.94 3.88 -33.74
CA SER A 934 -10.73 5.27 -34.19
C SER A 934 -9.26 5.68 -34.05
N ALA A 935 -8.84 6.70 -34.81
CA ALA A 935 -7.48 7.22 -34.71
C ALA A 935 -7.14 7.69 -33.28
N THR A 936 -8.08 8.38 -32.62
CA THR A 936 -7.91 8.85 -31.23
C THR A 936 -7.67 7.69 -30.26
N ALA A 937 -8.50 6.63 -30.32
CA ALA A 937 -8.34 5.47 -29.46
C ALA A 937 -7.02 4.74 -29.70
N VAL A 938 -6.65 4.54 -30.98
CA VAL A 938 -5.37 3.89 -31.32
C VAL A 938 -4.17 4.73 -30.89
N LEU A 939 -4.23 6.05 -30.95
CA LEU A 939 -3.18 6.93 -30.43
C LEU A 939 -3.03 6.80 -28.90
N ALA A 940 -4.14 6.71 -28.15
CA ALA A 940 -4.12 6.46 -26.72
C ALA A 940 -3.49 5.10 -26.38
N MET A 941 -3.89 4.03 -27.10
CA MET A 941 -3.28 2.71 -26.95
C MET A 941 -1.78 2.74 -27.26
N ARG A 942 -1.37 3.45 -28.29
CA ARG A 942 0.03 3.60 -28.70
C ARG A 942 0.84 4.31 -27.62
N GLN A 943 0.28 5.36 -27.00
CA GLN A 943 0.92 6.09 -25.91
C GLN A 943 1.09 5.20 -24.68
N ALA A 944 0.06 4.47 -24.27
CA ALA A 944 0.12 3.51 -23.18
C ALA A 944 1.22 2.45 -23.42
N CYS A 945 1.25 1.87 -24.63
CA CYS A 945 2.28 0.91 -25.00
C CYS A 945 3.69 1.51 -24.95
N LYS A 946 3.88 2.77 -25.37
CA LYS A 946 5.18 3.46 -25.27
C LYS A 946 5.66 3.53 -23.84
N ASN A 947 4.79 3.91 -22.92
CA ASN A 947 5.11 4.05 -21.50
C ASN A 947 5.52 2.72 -20.87
N ILE A 948 4.75 1.64 -21.13
CA ILE A 948 5.08 0.29 -20.67
C ILE A 948 6.42 -0.17 -21.24
N LEU A 949 6.59 -0.06 -22.57
CA LEU A 949 7.81 -0.51 -23.26
C LEU A 949 9.05 0.26 -22.80
N TYR A 950 8.92 1.59 -22.58
CA TYR A 950 10.01 2.42 -22.07
C TYR A 950 10.48 1.98 -20.67
N THR A 951 9.53 1.77 -19.75
CA THR A 951 9.84 1.32 -18.38
C THR A 951 10.55 -0.04 -18.42
N VAL A 952 10.00 -1.00 -19.15
CA VAL A 952 10.57 -2.36 -19.24
C VAL A 952 11.94 -2.37 -19.91
N ALA A 953 12.14 -1.59 -20.99
CA ALA A 953 13.41 -1.52 -21.71
C ALA A 953 14.55 -0.95 -20.87
N ASN A 954 14.24 -0.09 -19.90
CA ASN A 954 15.21 0.54 -19.02
C ASN A 954 15.37 -0.17 -17.67
N SER A 955 14.73 -1.34 -17.49
CA SER A 955 14.83 -2.18 -16.28
C SER A 955 15.97 -3.21 -16.39
N GLY A 956 16.23 -3.89 -15.29
CA GLY A 956 17.19 -4.98 -15.23
C GLY A 956 16.95 -6.13 -16.21
N TYR A 957 15.70 -6.31 -16.67
CA TYR A 957 15.38 -7.30 -17.71
C TYR A 957 16.18 -7.13 -19.01
N TYR A 958 16.58 -5.92 -19.36
CA TYR A 958 17.29 -5.59 -20.58
C TYR A 958 18.71 -5.06 -20.35
N ALA A 959 19.22 -5.09 -19.12
CA ALA A 959 20.54 -4.57 -18.75
C ALA A 959 21.69 -5.22 -19.54
N ASP A 960 21.60 -6.52 -19.83
CA ASP A 960 22.60 -7.29 -20.59
C ASP A 960 22.28 -7.40 -22.09
N GLY A 961 21.38 -6.57 -22.60
CA GLY A 961 20.95 -6.59 -23.99
C GLY A 961 19.71 -7.47 -24.20
N ASN A 962 19.60 -8.10 -25.37
CA ASN A 962 18.40 -8.85 -25.70
C ASN A 962 18.26 -10.08 -24.81
N PRO A 963 17.27 -10.14 -23.90
CA PRO A 963 17.08 -11.31 -23.06
C PRO A 963 16.81 -12.52 -23.93
N ALA A 964 17.37 -13.67 -23.57
CA ALA A 964 17.21 -14.90 -24.35
C ALA A 964 15.71 -15.20 -24.52
N SER A 965 15.23 -15.13 -25.76
CA SER A 965 13.85 -15.48 -26.10
C SER A 965 13.67 -17.00 -25.92
N GLY A 966 13.36 -17.42 -24.72
CA GLY A 966 13.03 -18.80 -24.39
C GLY A 966 11.52 -19.01 -24.38
N MET A 967 11.07 -20.25 -24.60
CA MET A 967 9.68 -20.58 -24.31
C MET A 967 9.38 -20.29 -22.84
N THR A 968 8.26 -19.62 -22.56
CA THR A 968 7.77 -19.40 -21.19
C THR A 968 7.58 -20.73 -20.46
N ASN A 969 7.60 -20.72 -19.13
CA ASN A 969 7.38 -21.93 -18.32
C ASN A 969 6.03 -22.57 -18.64
N MET A 970 5.00 -21.74 -18.83
CA MET A 970 3.69 -22.17 -19.30
C MET A 970 3.79 -22.93 -20.62
N THR A 971 4.45 -22.35 -21.63
CA THR A 971 4.60 -22.97 -22.95
C THR A 971 5.41 -24.28 -22.88
N LYS A 972 6.51 -24.30 -22.10
CA LYS A 972 7.31 -25.52 -21.88
C LYS A 972 6.45 -26.64 -21.30
N LEU A 973 5.64 -26.33 -20.27
CA LEU A 973 4.77 -27.29 -19.60
C LEU A 973 3.72 -27.85 -20.54
N PHE A 974 2.99 -26.99 -21.28
CA PHE A 974 1.95 -27.41 -22.20
C PHE A 974 2.51 -28.24 -23.35
N VAL A 975 3.62 -27.81 -23.97
CA VAL A 975 4.30 -28.59 -25.02
C VAL A 975 4.71 -29.97 -24.48
N MET A 976 5.28 -30.04 -23.29
CA MET A 976 5.66 -31.30 -22.66
C MET A 976 4.44 -32.22 -22.44
N ILE A 977 3.35 -31.69 -21.92
CA ILE A 977 2.10 -32.45 -21.68
C ILE A 977 1.52 -32.93 -23.00
N ASP A 978 1.44 -32.07 -24.02
CA ASP A 978 0.87 -32.40 -25.32
C ASP A 978 1.71 -33.45 -26.05
N VAL A 979 3.04 -33.37 -26.01
CA VAL A 979 3.94 -34.37 -26.58
C VAL A 979 3.77 -35.71 -25.87
N ILE A 980 3.75 -35.73 -24.53
CA ILE A 980 3.53 -36.97 -23.77
C ILE A 980 2.16 -37.57 -24.13
N LEU A 981 1.11 -36.76 -24.15
CA LEU A 981 -0.26 -37.21 -24.46
C LEU A 981 -0.32 -37.76 -25.90
N ALA A 982 0.25 -37.07 -26.88
CA ALA A 982 0.29 -37.50 -28.26
C ALA A 982 1.01 -38.87 -28.40
N VAL A 983 2.16 -39.03 -27.73
CA VAL A 983 2.90 -40.30 -27.74
C VAL A 983 2.05 -41.43 -27.13
N VAL A 984 1.40 -41.18 -25.97
CA VAL A 984 0.53 -42.14 -25.31
C VAL A 984 -0.62 -42.53 -26.23
N LEU A 985 -1.31 -41.58 -26.86
CA LEU A 985 -2.43 -41.83 -27.76
C LEU A 985 -2.00 -42.65 -28.99
N ILE A 986 -0.84 -42.33 -29.60
CA ILE A 986 -0.28 -43.07 -30.70
C ILE A 986 0.08 -44.49 -30.32
N VAL A 987 0.67 -44.71 -29.14
CA VAL A 987 1.00 -46.06 -28.64
C VAL A 987 -0.24 -46.88 -28.41
N VAL A 988 -1.26 -46.28 -27.77
CA VAL A 988 -2.56 -46.94 -27.51
C VAL A 988 -3.23 -47.31 -28.85
N ASP A 989 -3.28 -46.37 -29.80
CA ASP A 989 -3.86 -46.62 -31.13
C ASP A 989 -3.12 -47.75 -31.86
N THR A 990 -1.80 -47.74 -31.87
CA THR A 990 -0.97 -48.76 -32.47
C THR A 990 -1.28 -50.13 -31.86
N ILE A 991 -1.37 -50.22 -30.54
CA ILE A 991 -1.73 -51.49 -29.84
C ILE A 991 -3.10 -51.96 -30.24
N VAL A 992 -4.08 -51.07 -30.31
CA VAL A 992 -5.46 -51.38 -30.70
C VAL A 992 -5.49 -51.95 -32.11
N ILE A 993 -4.85 -51.30 -33.08
CA ILE A 993 -4.78 -51.67 -34.46
C ILE A 993 -4.01 -53.02 -34.66
N VAL A 994 -2.86 -53.17 -34.00
CA VAL A 994 -2.07 -54.41 -34.07
C VAL A 994 -2.86 -55.62 -33.50
N ARG A 995 -3.50 -55.44 -32.34
CA ARG A 995 -4.35 -56.50 -31.76
C ARG A 995 -5.52 -56.84 -32.66
N TRP A 996 -6.14 -55.85 -33.30
CA TRP A 996 -7.22 -56.06 -34.25
C TRP A 996 -6.71 -56.81 -35.50
N ARG A 997 -5.59 -56.40 -36.11
CA ARG A 997 -4.99 -57.06 -37.27
C ARG A 997 -4.61 -58.52 -36.96
N LYS A 998 -4.02 -58.81 -35.77
CA LYS A 998 -3.72 -60.19 -35.34
C LYS A 998 -4.97 -61.04 -35.23
N LYS A 999 -6.02 -60.56 -34.58
CA LYS A 999 -7.31 -61.27 -34.45
C LYS A 999 -7.99 -61.50 -35.81
N LYS A 1000 -7.87 -60.51 -36.72
CA LYS A 1000 -8.38 -60.65 -38.09
C LYS A 1000 -7.65 -61.75 -38.87
N LYS A 1001 -6.30 -61.82 -38.76
CA LYS A 1001 -5.51 -62.89 -39.37
C LYS A 1001 -5.80 -64.27 -38.82
N GLN A 1002 -6.03 -64.39 -37.53
CA GLN A 1002 -6.43 -65.67 -36.88
C GLN A 1002 -7.79 -66.15 -37.39
N ALA A 1003 -8.75 -65.23 -37.49
CA ALA A 1003 -10.11 -65.55 -37.98
C ALA A 1003 -10.19 -65.83 -39.52
N VAL A 1004 -9.16 -65.62 -40.28
CA VAL A 1004 -9.05 -65.95 -41.72
C VAL A 1004 -8.33 -67.31 -41.91
N ASN A 1005 -7.54 -67.72 -40.89
CA ASN A 1005 -6.84 -69.03 -40.91
C ASN A 1005 -7.59 -70.14 -40.18
N GLU A 1006 -8.69 -69.82 -39.43
CA GLU A 1006 -9.71 -70.76 -38.97
C GLU A 1006 -10.89 -70.79 -39.99
#